data_5258932a71e3cc327aa205b9f06da3b8
#
_entry.id   5258932a71e3cc327aa205b9f06da3b8
#
_cell.length_a   1.000
_cell.length_b   1.000
_cell.length_c   1.000
_cell.angle_alpha   90.00
_cell.angle_beta   90.00
_cell.angle_gamma   90.00
#
_symmetry.space_group_name_H-M   'P 1'
#
loop_
_entity.id
_entity.type
_entity.pdbx_description
1 polymer ?
#
loop_
_entity_poly.entity_id
_entity_poly.type
_entity_poly.pdbx_seq_one_letter_code
_entity_poly.pdbx_strand_id
1 'polypeptide(L)'
;MRTPRNRLGAILAWSTAVCLFCSAVNRSHGTEQTTGPAADMVQRLGCQRGICAVLGLPEGREAAFVTELAQGNELVLFFQSPEAAEVAQVRSAAEEAGLLGQRLFVAEGNYQRVHLADNLADGAIVSKSAAQIVKDSELLRVMRPQARTVLPDRVLEKPVADGVDSWSHVFHGPDNNPQSLDRVARAPYLTQFLAGPLFVPMPEVSVAAGGRVFRAFGHISHKANQNAMLNTLICASVYNGTILWTRPLPEGFMIHRNTMVATPEALYLADHRSCKVLKAGTGELMDEIVVPAGIADGPVWKWMALLDGVLYALAGGAEVPVSTQPSTVRGLGHWPWGMWEGHEYKDPKTNFGFGRTFFAMDPATKKVLWSHREDEHVDARGVCMDRARIFYYSPEKFLGCLDASQGRVLWRNDDRDLLAAIGPNERAQHYVTGYATTTYMKCHQDYLFFSGPQRQRLVVARATDGTLLWTKEHGNFLLVLREDGVYAAGPQEPGKGADSPTGYKFAYEDGAVLAELPMRRACTRATGSVDSVFYRAAEGTMRIGTADRSVHHIAPMRPPCQDGVIISDGMLLWGPWMCGCNLSLYGHIGLAPAGDFSFRPGSDDSRLVSLSDTTNVTPLPVTAQDWPTFQGDNGRSSRTATAIPASPTQQWSLDISAQGFPTAPIAAGGLVFCGDHQGRVWAVRARDGALQWKAHTGGAILVAPAVADGRLFAGSADGHVYAYEAATGRPLWRFRAAPADRWIPVYGKLMSTWPVAGGVVVQDGVVYAAAGIAHYDGTHVFALDAATGKVKWYNDSSGTTSPEMDHGVSLQGELSIRNGELRFVAGSVHEEARFDLATGKCLNEPVNVPSSGFPSAYYPYYPEYGPYTSLDCRLPDGRLLCYDASYEGSWQSQLSLLPAAVAAAQPRKPLARWGLQRRGQPPQGLWQKRQAQWFRGFVVHDSALVATGDEEPDAQGKHFLEALAMADGSTLWYQELPGRAVRGGVAINGTGQIFVTLENGQLLAFAQK
;
A
#
# COMPACT_ATOMS: atom_id res chain seq x y z
N MET A 1 -21.11 -22.37 43.65
CA MET A 1 -22.48 -21.82 43.65
C MET A 1 -22.41 -20.32 43.73
N ARG A 2 -22.61 -19.64 42.62
CA ARG A 2 -23.21 -18.32 42.41
C ARG A 2 -22.88 -17.88 40.98
N THR A 3 -23.87 -17.94 40.12
CA THR A 3 -23.94 -17.49 38.78
C THR A 3 -23.81 -15.96 38.71
N PRO A 4 -23.11 -15.37 37.76
CA PRO A 4 -23.37 -13.99 37.36
C PRO A 4 -24.26 -13.93 36.10
N ARG A 5 -25.35 -13.22 36.23
CA ARG A 5 -26.30 -12.85 35.18
C ARG A 5 -25.74 -11.72 34.32
N ASN A 6 -25.98 -11.90 33.01
CA ASN A 6 -26.26 -10.87 31.97
C ASN A 6 -25.53 -9.51 32.01
N ARG A 7 -24.59 -9.35 31.08
CA ARG A 7 -24.39 -8.09 30.38
C ARG A 7 -24.27 -8.40 28.86
N LEU A 8 -25.41 -8.67 28.26
CA LEU A 8 -25.63 -8.60 26.82
C LEU A 8 -26.42 -7.31 26.58
N GLY A 9 -25.77 -6.20 26.28
CA GLY A 9 -26.47 -4.96 26.04
C GLY A 9 -25.64 -3.77 25.55
N ALA A 10 -24.40 -4.01 25.09
CA ALA A 10 -23.53 -2.91 24.65
C ALA A 10 -22.72 -3.21 23.39
N ILE A 11 -23.12 -4.16 22.54
CA ILE A 11 -22.35 -4.52 21.32
C ILE A 11 -23.00 -3.99 20.03
N LEU A 12 -24.08 -3.26 20.09
CA LEU A 12 -24.83 -2.81 18.91
C LEU A 12 -24.63 -1.32 18.51
N ALA A 13 -23.66 -0.61 19.03
CA ALA A 13 -23.46 0.80 18.70
C ALA A 13 -22.15 1.16 17.98
N TRP A 14 -21.34 0.17 17.58
CA TRP A 14 -19.98 0.41 17.05
C TRP A 14 -19.75 0.03 15.59
N SER A 15 -20.79 -0.41 14.88
CA SER A 15 -20.72 -0.63 13.42
C SER A 15 -20.97 0.63 12.58
N THR A 16 -21.19 1.80 13.17
CA THR A 16 -21.69 2.97 12.44
C THR A 16 -20.65 4.00 12.02
N ALA A 17 -19.46 4.04 12.59
CA ALA A 17 -18.47 5.05 12.23
C ALA A 17 -17.39 4.56 11.24
N VAL A 18 -17.05 3.27 11.23
CA VAL A 18 -16.19 2.66 10.19
C VAL A 18 -17.01 2.26 8.96
N CYS A 19 -18.33 2.10 9.12
CA CYS A 19 -19.28 1.87 8.02
C CYS A 19 -19.58 3.08 7.16
N LEU A 20 -19.18 4.30 7.50
CA LEU A 20 -19.44 5.44 6.61
C LEU A 20 -18.58 5.42 5.32
N PHE A 21 -17.47 4.69 5.29
CA PHE A 21 -16.74 4.42 4.05
C PHE A 21 -17.15 3.12 3.34
N CYS A 22 -17.72 2.14 4.07
CA CYS A 22 -18.25 0.91 3.46
C CYS A 22 -19.78 0.92 3.28
N SER A 23 -20.54 1.73 4.01
CA SER A 23 -22.01 1.78 3.90
C SER A 23 -22.54 2.68 2.78
N ALA A 24 -21.68 3.35 2.03
CA ALA A 24 -22.07 3.94 0.74
C ALA A 24 -22.34 2.90 -0.37
N VAL A 25 -21.97 1.63 -0.15
CA VAL A 25 -22.00 0.60 -1.22
C VAL A 25 -23.33 -0.15 -1.31
N ASN A 26 -24.24 -0.04 -0.35
CA ASN A 26 -25.52 -0.77 -0.37
C ASN A 26 -26.77 0.09 -0.17
N ARG A 27 -26.74 1.32 -0.63
CA ARG A 27 -28.00 2.01 -0.98
C ARG A 27 -28.16 1.90 -2.49
N SER A 28 -29.04 1.00 -2.91
CA SER A 28 -29.80 1.17 -4.15
C SER A 28 -30.64 2.45 -3.99
N HIS A 29 -30.02 3.59 -4.15
CA HIS A 29 -30.73 4.81 -4.45
C HIS A 29 -31.21 4.64 -5.87
N GLY A 30 -32.50 4.62 -6.06
CA GLY A 30 -33.10 5.03 -7.31
C GLY A 30 -32.44 6.37 -7.66
N THR A 31 -31.47 6.32 -8.58
CA THR A 31 -30.85 7.51 -9.13
C THR A 31 -31.95 8.27 -9.84
N GLU A 32 -32.39 9.39 -9.26
CA GLU A 32 -32.89 10.47 -10.12
C GLU A 32 -31.80 10.68 -11.16
N GLN A 33 -32.06 10.36 -12.39
CA GLN A 33 -31.17 10.61 -13.51
C GLN A 33 -30.93 12.12 -13.51
N THR A 34 -29.76 12.55 -13.06
CA THR A 34 -29.32 13.94 -13.24
C THR A 34 -29.33 14.19 -14.73
N THR A 35 -30.26 15.04 -15.17
CA THR A 35 -30.39 15.47 -16.58
C THR A 35 -29.59 16.76 -16.70
N GLY A 36 -28.61 16.80 -17.62
CA GLY A 36 -27.80 18.00 -17.84
C GLY A 36 -26.54 17.70 -18.61
N PRO A 37 -25.81 18.74 -19.02
CA PRO A 37 -24.62 18.59 -19.86
C PRO A 37 -23.47 17.80 -19.19
N ALA A 38 -23.35 17.87 -17.87
CA ALA A 38 -22.38 17.09 -17.13
C ALA A 38 -22.73 15.58 -17.14
N ALA A 39 -24.01 15.26 -16.98
CA ALA A 39 -24.49 13.88 -17.05
C ALA A 39 -24.31 13.27 -18.45
N ASP A 40 -24.56 14.03 -19.51
CA ASP A 40 -24.32 13.63 -20.91
C ASP A 40 -22.81 13.31 -21.12
N MET A 41 -21.93 14.15 -20.60
CA MET A 41 -20.48 13.92 -20.69
C MET A 41 -20.07 12.62 -19.98
N VAL A 42 -20.56 12.37 -18.77
CA VAL A 42 -20.31 11.14 -18.01
C VAL A 42 -20.87 9.91 -18.75
N GLN A 43 -22.02 10.02 -19.37
CA GLN A 43 -22.60 8.97 -20.22
C GLN A 43 -21.69 8.66 -21.43
N ARG A 44 -21.19 9.68 -22.10
CA ARG A 44 -20.27 9.53 -23.25
C ARG A 44 -18.93 8.93 -22.85
N LEU A 45 -18.42 9.24 -21.65
CA LEU A 45 -17.23 8.59 -21.08
C LEU A 45 -17.44 7.09 -20.86
N GLY A 46 -18.66 6.66 -20.55
CA GLY A 46 -19.00 5.26 -20.30
C GLY A 46 -18.45 4.73 -18.96
N CYS A 47 -18.03 5.60 -18.05
CA CYS A 47 -17.57 5.22 -16.71
C CYS A 47 -18.14 6.18 -15.65
N GLN A 48 -18.49 5.63 -14.48
CA GLN A 48 -19.01 6.38 -13.33
C GLN A 48 -18.10 6.32 -12.09
N ARG A 49 -16.97 5.62 -12.21
CA ARG A 49 -15.99 5.40 -11.13
C ARG A 49 -14.59 5.34 -11.72
N GLY A 50 -13.62 5.81 -10.97
CA GLY A 50 -12.22 5.86 -11.37
C GLY A 50 -11.73 7.28 -11.61
N ILE A 51 -10.67 7.43 -12.37
CA ILE A 51 -9.98 8.71 -12.59
C ILE A 51 -10.37 9.30 -13.95
N CYS A 52 -10.86 10.54 -13.96
CA CYS A 52 -11.17 11.28 -15.18
C CYS A 52 -10.31 12.54 -15.29
N ALA A 53 -9.56 12.66 -16.40
CA ALA A 53 -8.83 13.89 -16.74
C ALA A 53 -9.78 14.90 -17.37
N VAL A 54 -9.70 16.18 -16.98
CA VAL A 54 -10.45 17.29 -17.56
C VAL A 54 -9.42 18.34 -18.02
N LEU A 55 -9.30 18.52 -19.33
CA LEU A 55 -8.31 19.41 -19.96
C LEU A 55 -8.99 20.70 -20.41
N GLY A 56 -8.84 21.75 -19.61
CA GLY A 56 -9.45 23.06 -19.79
C GLY A 56 -10.98 23.06 -19.58
N LEU A 57 -11.56 24.23 -19.43
CA LEU A 57 -13.02 24.39 -19.32
C LEU A 57 -13.68 24.23 -20.70
N PRO A 58 -14.73 23.41 -20.82
CA PRO A 58 -15.50 23.33 -22.06
C PRO A 58 -16.11 24.69 -22.43
N GLU A 59 -16.19 24.99 -23.72
CA GLU A 59 -16.66 26.27 -24.24
C GLU A 59 -18.06 26.66 -23.70
N GLY A 60 -18.19 27.89 -23.19
CA GLY A 60 -19.43 28.37 -22.60
C GLY A 60 -19.79 27.77 -21.24
N ARG A 61 -18.83 27.08 -20.58
CA ARG A 61 -19.03 26.49 -19.25
C ARG A 61 -18.26 27.27 -18.19
N GLU A 62 -18.85 27.38 -17.03
CA GLU A 62 -18.22 27.92 -15.83
C GLU A 62 -17.49 26.82 -15.04
N ALA A 63 -16.65 27.23 -14.09
CA ALA A 63 -15.91 26.30 -13.22
C ALA A 63 -16.82 25.32 -12.45
N ALA A 64 -18.05 25.71 -12.12
CA ALA A 64 -19.07 24.84 -11.51
C ALA A 64 -19.36 23.57 -12.32
N PHE A 65 -19.22 23.62 -13.65
CA PHE A 65 -19.40 22.44 -14.50
C PHE A 65 -18.44 21.29 -14.12
N VAL A 66 -17.21 21.61 -13.74
CA VAL A 66 -16.24 20.58 -13.31
C VAL A 66 -16.67 19.91 -12.01
N THR A 67 -17.26 20.66 -11.09
CA THR A 67 -17.81 20.09 -9.84
C THR A 67 -19.08 19.28 -10.10
N GLU A 68 -19.90 19.68 -11.06
CA GLU A 68 -21.10 18.91 -11.49
C GLU A 68 -20.73 17.55 -12.08
N LEU A 69 -19.58 17.42 -12.78
CA LEU A 69 -19.08 16.13 -13.30
C LEU A 69 -18.86 15.11 -12.18
N ALA A 70 -18.59 15.54 -10.94
CA ALA A 70 -18.43 14.66 -9.79
C ALA A 70 -19.75 14.30 -9.09
N GLN A 71 -20.90 14.88 -9.48
CA GLN A 71 -22.19 14.62 -8.84
C GLN A 71 -22.80 13.31 -9.35
N GLY A 72 -23.45 12.57 -8.45
CA GLY A 72 -24.16 11.33 -8.80
C GLY A 72 -23.28 10.17 -9.24
N ASN A 73 -21.96 10.25 -9.06
CA ASN A 73 -20.99 9.21 -9.44
C ASN A 73 -19.80 9.18 -8.46
N GLU A 74 -18.83 8.29 -8.71
CA GLU A 74 -17.62 8.13 -7.89
C GLU A 74 -16.34 8.48 -8.66
N LEU A 75 -16.42 9.40 -9.63
CA LEU A 75 -15.22 9.86 -10.35
C LEU A 75 -14.32 10.72 -9.48
N VAL A 76 -13.02 10.50 -9.59
CA VAL A 76 -11.96 11.37 -9.13
C VAL A 76 -11.49 12.19 -10.33
N LEU A 77 -11.65 13.51 -10.26
CA LEU A 77 -11.36 14.41 -11.36
C LEU A 77 -9.96 15.01 -11.22
N PHE A 78 -9.23 15.02 -12.31
CA PHE A 78 -7.95 15.72 -12.45
C PHE A 78 -8.11 16.82 -13.50
N PHE A 79 -8.22 18.06 -13.05
CA PHE A 79 -8.32 19.23 -13.92
C PHE A 79 -6.92 19.81 -14.20
N GLN A 80 -6.62 20.09 -15.47
CA GLN A 80 -5.39 20.73 -15.88
C GLN A 80 -5.66 21.82 -16.90
N SER A 81 -5.06 23.02 -16.68
CA SER A 81 -5.10 24.13 -17.63
C SER A 81 -3.80 24.96 -17.55
N PRO A 82 -3.30 25.53 -18.65
CA PRO A 82 -2.22 26.53 -18.64
C PRO A 82 -2.70 27.91 -18.18
N GLU A 83 -4.04 28.13 -18.15
CA GLU A 83 -4.62 29.42 -17.83
C GLU A 83 -4.79 29.55 -16.30
N ALA A 84 -3.94 30.36 -15.68
CA ALA A 84 -3.95 30.57 -14.22
C ALA A 84 -5.35 31.01 -13.71
N ALA A 85 -6.10 31.77 -14.52
CA ALA A 85 -7.46 32.21 -14.19
C ALA A 85 -8.43 31.01 -14.11
N GLU A 86 -8.39 30.07 -15.08
CA GLU A 86 -9.21 28.85 -15.04
C GLU A 86 -8.85 27.98 -13.82
N VAL A 87 -7.55 27.79 -13.57
CA VAL A 87 -7.05 27.04 -12.42
C VAL A 87 -7.57 27.64 -11.11
N ALA A 88 -7.54 28.96 -10.96
CA ALA A 88 -8.04 29.65 -9.77
C ALA A 88 -9.57 29.50 -9.61
N GLN A 89 -10.32 29.64 -10.70
CA GLN A 89 -11.80 29.51 -10.68
C GLN A 89 -12.24 28.08 -10.35
N VAL A 90 -11.64 27.06 -10.99
CA VAL A 90 -11.95 25.64 -10.71
C VAL A 90 -11.54 25.27 -9.29
N ARG A 91 -10.42 25.79 -8.80
CA ARG A 91 -9.99 25.57 -7.40
C ARG A 91 -10.98 26.15 -6.40
N SER A 92 -11.48 27.38 -6.62
CA SER A 92 -12.50 28.02 -5.77
C SER A 92 -13.79 27.22 -5.78
N ALA A 93 -14.30 26.87 -6.96
CA ALA A 93 -15.51 26.05 -7.07
C ALA A 93 -15.37 24.68 -6.40
N ALA A 94 -14.19 24.04 -6.54
CA ALA A 94 -13.89 22.77 -5.87
C ALA A 94 -13.82 22.90 -4.34
N GLU A 95 -13.28 24.00 -3.83
CA GLU A 95 -13.22 24.30 -2.40
C GLU A 95 -14.64 24.55 -1.84
N GLU A 96 -15.44 25.35 -2.51
CA GLU A 96 -16.83 25.64 -2.12
C GLU A 96 -17.70 24.38 -2.12
N ALA A 97 -17.48 23.47 -3.09
CA ALA A 97 -18.17 22.18 -3.18
C ALA A 97 -17.61 21.11 -2.21
N GLY A 98 -16.54 21.38 -1.48
CA GLY A 98 -15.86 20.44 -0.60
C GLY A 98 -15.14 19.30 -1.32
N LEU A 99 -14.84 19.46 -2.60
CA LEU A 99 -14.22 18.43 -3.46
C LEU A 99 -12.71 18.60 -3.60
N LEU A 100 -12.16 19.79 -3.32
CA LEU A 100 -10.73 20.09 -3.51
C LEU A 100 -9.85 19.14 -2.68
N GLY A 101 -8.89 18.48 -3.34
CA GLY A 101 -7.97 17.53 -2.71
C GLY A 101 -8.63 16.26 -2.17
N GLN A 102 -9.93 16.07 -2.43
CA GLN A 102 -10.69 14.85 -2.09
C GLN A 102 -11.07 14.07 -3.35
N ARG A 103 -11.83 14.70 -4.23
CA ARG A 103 -12.30 14.13 -5.49
C ARG A 103 -12.01 15.01 -6.70
N LEU A 104 -11.53 16.24 -6.50
CA LEU A 104 -11.12 17.15 -7.57
C LEU A 104 -9.73 17.69 -7.25
N PHE A 105 -8.78 17.42 -8.13
CA PHE A 105 -7.40 17.84 -8.09
C PHE A 105 -7.14 18.81 -9.24
N VAL A 106 -6.48 19.93 -8.96
CA VAL A 106 -6.35 21.05 -9.90
C VAL A 106 -4.88 21.40 -10.08
N ALA A 107 -4.39 21.20 -11.31
CA ALA A 107 -3.02 21.46 -11.68
C ALA A 107 -2.91 22.58 -12.74
N GLU A 108 -1.91 23.43 -12.59
CA GLU A 108 -1.46 24.32 -13.67
C GLU A 108 -0.48 23.55 -14.58
N GLY A 109 -0.73 23.50 -15.88
CA GLY A 109 0.12 22.77 -16.81
C GLY A 109 -0.35 22.92 -18.24
N ASN A 110 0.60 22.87 -19.20
CA ASN A 110 0.26 22.93 -20.62
C ASN A 110 -0.45 21.66 -21.08
N TYR A 111 -1.14 21.74 -22.23
CA TYR A 111 -1.83 20.58 -22.79
C TYR A 111 -0.95 19.67 -23.64
N GLN A 112 0.33 19.98 -23.83
CA GLN A 112 1.26 19.11 -24.54
C GLN A 112 1.62 17.86 -23.72
N ARG A 113 1.60 18.01 -22.39
CA ARG A 113 1.84 16.92 -21.44
C ARG A 113 0.80 16.95 -20.32
N VAL A 114 0.02 15.88 -20.22
CA VAL A 114 -0.92 15.68 -19.10
C VAL A 114 -0.14 15.12 -17.91
N HIS A 115 -0.30 15.71 -16.75
CA HIS A 115 0.49 15.37 -15.55
C HIS A 115 0.07 14.04 -14.88
N LEU A 116 -0.68 13.19 -15.55
CA LEU A 116 -1.02 11.84 -15.09
C LEU A 116 -0.01 10.80 -15.60
N ALA A 117 0.17 9.74 -14.82
CA ALA A 117 0.94 8.56 -15.23
C ALA A 117 0.34 7.89 -16.48
N ASP A 118 1.13 7.08 -17.17
CA ASP A 118 0.69 6.31 -18.33
C ASP A 118 -0.38 5.28 -17.90
N ASN A 119 -1.35 5.01 -18.77
CA ASN A 119 -2.42 4.02 -18.54
C ASN A 119 -3.24 4.24 -17.26
N LEU A 120 -3.36 5.46 -16.76
CA LEU A 120 -3.96 5.73 -15.45
C LEU A 120 -5.45 6.07 -15.50
N ALA A 121 -5.85 6.94 -16.45
CA ALA A 121 -7.18 7.53 -16.49
C ALA A 121 -8.24 6.56 -17.04
N ASP A 122 -9.39 6.49 -16.38
CA ASP A 122 -10.57 5.74 -16.81
C ASP A 122 -11.37 6.50 -17.88
N GLY A 123 -11.10 7.80 -18.04
CA GLY A 123 -11.67 8.64 -19.08
C GLY A 123 -11.01 10.00 -19.12
N ALA A 124 -11.27 10.75 -20.20
CA ALA A 124 -10.84 12.13 -20.32
C ALA A 124 -11.89 12.99 -21.02
N ILE A 125 -11.98 14.26 -20.64
CA ILE A 125 -12.82 15.29 -21.25
C ILE A 125 -11.87 16.42 -21.70
N VAL A 126 -11.97 16.79 -22.96
CA VAL A 126 -11.04 17.75 -23.58
C VAL A 126 -11.82 18.94 -24.07
N SER A 127 -11.47 20.15 -23.62
CA SER A 127 -12.04 21.42 -24.12
C SER A 127 -11.59 21.70 -25.56
N LYS A 128 -12.29 22.62 -26.22
CA LYS A 128 -11.94 23.00 -27.62
C LYS A 128 -10.55 23.63 -27.72
N SER A 129 -10.15 24.46 -26.73
CA SER A 129 -8.82 25.03 -26.65
C SER A 129 -7.72 23.95 -26.43
N ALA A 130 -7.97 23.02 -25.54
CA ALA A 130 -7.05 21.92 -25.29
C ALA A 130 -6.92 20.97 -26.50
N ALA A 131 -8.03 20.68 -27.20
CA ALA A 131 -8.05 19.82 -28.38
C ALA A 131 -7.21 20.33 -29.56
N GLN A 132 -6.93 21.62 -29.61
CA GLN A 132 -6.05 22.22 -30.62
C GLN A 132 -4.55 21.96 -30.34
N ILE A 133 -4.20 21.62 -29.10
CA ILE A 133 -2.82 21.51 -28.62
C ILE A 133 -2.45 20.07 -28.28
N VAL A 134 -3.35 19.34 -27.55
CA VAL A 134 -3.08 17.99 -27.11
C VAL A 134 -3.07 17.02 -28.29
N LYS A 135 -2.06 16.17 -28.36
CA LYS A 135 -1.99 15.12 -29.38
C LYS A 135 -2.75 13.87 -28.94
N ASP A 136 -3.33 13.15 -29.91
CA ASP A 136 -3.97 11.85 -29.63
C ASP A 136 -3.03 10.88 -28.90
N SER A 137 -1.75 10.87 -29.26
CA SER A 137 -0.74 10.04 -28.60
C SER A 137 -0.60 10.34 -27.11
N GLU A 138 -0.76 11.60 -26.70
CA GLU A 138 -0.70 11.98 -25.28
C GLU A 138 -2.00 11.56 -24.54
N LEU A 139 -3.16 11.72 -25.18
CA LEU A 139 -4.42 11.20 -24.64
C LEU A 139 -4.38 9.68 -24.50
N LEU A 140 -3.90 8.96 -25.54
CA LEU A 140 -3.72 7.52 -25.49
C LEU A 140 -2.68 7.11 -24.43
N ARG A 141 -1.65 7.92 -24.17
CA ARG A 141 -0.68 7.66 -23.10
C ARG A 141 -1.34 7.58 -21.73
N VAL A 142 -2.13 8.58 -21.38
CA VAL A 142 -2.68 8.70 -20.01
C VAL A 142 -3.89 7.80 -19.75
N MET A 143 -4.68 7.50 -20.79
CA MET A 143 -5.82 6.61 -20.65
C MET A 143 -5.39 5.15 -20.45
N ARG A 144 -6.11 4.42 -19.59
CA ARG A 144 -6.00 2.96 -19.57
C ARG A 144 -6.59 2.34 -20.84
N PRO A 145 -6.21 1.11 -21.21
CA PRO A 145 -6.88 0.39 -22.29
C PRO A 145 -8.42 0.35 -22.13
N GLN A 146 -9.15 0.47 -23.22
CA GLN A 146 -10.60 0.52 -23.32
C GLN A 146 -11.27 1.75 -22.66
N ALA A 147 -10.48 2.72 -22.16
CA ALA A 147 -11.02 4.00 -21.70
C ALA A 147 -11.31 4.94 -22.85
N ARG A 148 -12.22 5.88 -22.63
CA ARG A 148 -12.70 6.84 -23.63
C ARG A 148 -12.30 8.27 -23.31
N THR A 149 -11.87 8.99 -24.32
CA THR A 149 -11.73 10.45 -24.28
C THR A 149 -12.85 11.09 -25.08
N VAL A 150 -13.56 12.02 -24.48
CA VAL A 150 -14.58 12.83 -25.13
C VAL A 150 -13.92 14.13 -25.60
N LEU A 151 -13.73 14.25 -26.93
CA LEU A 151 -13.30 15.48 -27.60
C LEU A 151 -14.52 16.26 -28.12
N PRO A 152 -14.37 17.53 -28.49
CA PRO A 152 -15.50 18.35 -29.00
C PRO A 152 -16.17 17.74 -30.25
N ASP A 153 -15.42 17.08 -31.10
CA ASP A 153 -15.83 16.57 -32.42
C ASP A 153 -15.94 15.03 -32.47
N ARG A 154 -15.34 14.30 -31.53
CA ARG A 154 -15.28 12.83 -31.57
C ARG A 154 -15.08 12.21 -30.18
N VAL A 155 -15.16 10.88 -30.14
CA VAL A 155 -14.71 10.05 -29.00
C VAL A 155 -13.53 9.22 -29.46
N LEU A 156 -12.46 9.24 -28.66
CA LEU A 156 -11.26 8.43 -28.86
C LEU A 156 -11.26 7.31 -27.81
N GLU A 157 -11.07 6.06 -28.23
CA GLU A 157 -10.95 4.91 -27.33
C GLU A 157 -9.55 4.31 -27.44
N LYS A 158 -8.95 3.99 -26.30
CA LYS A 158 -7.61 3.37 -26.28
C LYS A 158 -7.71 1.88 -26.56
N PRO A 159 -6.99 1.34 -27.57
CA PRO A 159 -6.91 -0.10 -27.79
C PRO A 159 -6.15 -0.81 -26.66
N VAL A 160 -6.42 -2.10 -26.50
CA VAL A 160 -5.57 -3.00 -25.69
C VAL A 160 -4.23 -3.17 -26.40
N ALA A 161 -3.14 -3.10 -25.64
CA ALA A 161 -1.80 -3.27 -26.21
C ALA A 161 -1.55 -4.74 -26.63
N ASP A 162 -0.85 -4.92 -27.72
CA ASP A 162 -0.43 -6.25 -28.14
C ASP A 162 0.61 -6.83 -27.18
N GLY A 163 0.44 -8.10 -26.82
CA GLY A 163 1.38 -8.84 -26.00
C GLY A 163 1.17 -8.70 -24.50
N VAL A 164 0.08 -8.09 -24.06
CA VAL A 164 -0.38 -8.24 -22.67
C VAL A 164 -0.86 -9.66 -22.42
N ASP A 165 -0.79 -10.10 -21.17
CA ASP A 165 -1.19 -11.42 -20.72
C ASP A 165 -2.11 -11.30 -19.52
N SER A 166 -2.90 -12.36 -19.25
CA SER A 166 -3.80 -12.44 -18.10
C SER A 166 -3.25 -13.40 -17.06
N TRP A 167 -3.51 -13.12 -15.79
CA TRP A 167 -3.30 -14.06 -14.69
C TRP A 167 -4.61 -14.79 -14.41
N SER A 168 -5.08 -15.58 -15.38
CA SER A 168 -6.45 -16.09 -15.44
C SER A 168 -6.79 -17.12 -14.36
N HIS A 169 -5.82 -17.89 -13.88
CA HIS A 169 -5.94 -18.89 -12.83
C HIS A 169 -5.09 -18.50 -11.61
N VAL A 170 -5.30 -19.16 -10.49
CA VAL A 170 -4.61 -18.87 -9.23
C VAL A 170 -3.07 -18.89 -9.36
N PHE A 171 -2.56 -19.70 -10.26
CA PHE A 171 -1.13 -19.81 -10.57
C PHE A 171 -0.81 -19.39 -12.01
N HIS A 172 -1.44 -18.35 -12.51
CA HIS A 172 -1.36 -17.85 -13.86
C HIS A 172 -2.15 -18.71 -14.86
N GLY A 173 -1.83 -20.02 -14.99
CA GLY A 173 -2.48 -20.96 -15.86
C GLY A 173 -2.88 -22.27 -15.15
N PRO A 174 -3.59 -23.18 -15.85
CA PRO A 174 -3.97 -24.48 -15.28
C PRO A 174 -2.79 -25.45 -15.13
N ASP A 175 -1.63 -25.13 -15.68
CA ASP A 175 -0.35 -25.84 -15.50
C ASP A 175 0.27 -25.60 -14.11
N ASN A 176 -0.30 -24.69 -13.32
CA ASN A 176 0.17 -24.24 -12.04
C ASN A 176 1.54 -23.57 -12.06
N ASN A 177 2.02 -23.14 -13.24
CA ASN A 177 3.29 -22.45 -13.37
C ASN A 177 3.08 -20.94 -13.25
N PRO A 178 3.61 -20.29 -12.21
CA PRO A 178 3.41 -18.85 -11.97
C PRO A 178 4.29 -17.97 -12.87
N GLN A 179 4.27 -18.23 -14.18
CA GLN A 179 5.04 -17.56 -15.22
C GLN A 179 4.11 -16.82 -16.17
N SER A 180 4.11 -15.50 -16.12
CA SER A 180 3.40 -14.66 -17.08
C SER A 180 4.15 -14.55 -18.40
N LEU A 181 3.39 -14.52 -19.47
CA LEU A 181 3.88 -14.30 -20.84
C LEU A 181 3.71 -12.83 -21.28
N ASP A 182 3.36 -11.94 -20.36
CA ASP A 182 3.15 -10.52 -20.62
C ASP A 182 4.45 -9.86 -21.12
N ARG A 183 4.43 -9.42 -22.37
CA ARG A 183 5.59 -8.79 -23.03
C ARG A 183 5.68 -7.30 -22.80
N VAL A 184 4.66 -6.69 -22.20
CA VAL A 184 4.59 -5.25 -21.89
C VAL A 184 5.19 -4.98 -20.51
N ALA A 185 4.91 -5.82 -19.51
CA ALA A 185 5.36 -5.68 -18.13
C ALA A 185 6.88 -5.94 -17.98
N ARG A 186 7.71 -5.03 -18.48
CA ARG A 186 9.17 -5.10 -18.46
C ARG A 186 9.81 -4.09 -17.54
N ALA A 187 10.91 -4.47 -16.92
CA ALA A 187 11.74 -3.57 -16.12
C ALA A 187 12.44 -2.50 -16.99
N PRO A 188 12.80 -1.32 -16.42
CA PRO A 188 12.58 -0.91 -15.02
C PRO A 188 11.13 -0.49 -14.75
N TYR A 189 10.77 -0.34 -13.47
CA TYR A 189 9.41 -0.04 -13.06
C TYR A 189 9.32 1.25 -12.26
N LEU A 190 8.13 1.90 -12.32
CA LEU A 190 7.72 3.01 -11.47
C LEU A 190 6.44 2.67 -10.73
N THR A 191 6.26 3.23 -9.54
CA THR A 191 5.00 3.16 -8.82
C THR A 191 3.88 3.76 -9.66
N GLN A 192 2.80 3.00 -9.82
CA GLN A 192 1.62 3.40 -10.56
C GLN A 192 0.46 3.78 -9.65
N PHE A 193 0.31 3.08 -8.53
CA PHE A 193 -0.69 3.42 -7.52
C PHE A 193 -0.38 2.75 -6.17
N LEU A 194 -0.89 3.37 -5.11
CA LEU A 194 -1.03 2.78 -3.78
C LEU A 194 -2.50 2.86 -3.39
N ALA A 195 -3.16 1.73 -3.09
CA ALA A 195 -4.60 1.67 -2.86
C ALA A 195 -4.96 0.80 -1.64
N GLY A 196 -6.18 0.98 -1.12
CA GLY A 196 -6.76 0.06 -0.14
C GLY A 196 -7.35 -1.22 -0.78
N PRO A 197 -7.70 -2.21 0.03
CA PRO A 197 -7.50 -2.30 1.47
C PRO A 197 -6.03 -2.52 1.85
N LEU A 198 -5.61 -2.04 3.03
CA LEU A 198 -4.20 -2.13 3.45
C LEU A 198 -3.81 -3.55 3.85
N PHE A 199 -4.71 -4.23 4.56
CA PHE A 199 -4.57 -5.60 5.01
C PHE A 199 -5.86 -6.37 4.76
N VAL A 200 -5.73 -7.68 4.59
CA VAL A 200 -6.86 -8.56 4.27
C VAL A 200 -6.84 -9.84 5.11
N PRO A 201 -8.02 -10.45 5.34
CA PRO A 201 -8.11 -11.73 6.03
C PRO A 201 -7.60 -12.89 5.16
N MET A 202 -7.48 -14.06 5.77
CA MET A 202 -6.98 -15.29 5.17
C MET A 202 -8.09 -16.30 4.93
N PRO A 203 -7.90 -17.22 3.99
CA PRO A 203 -6.92 -17.23 2.90
C PRO A 203 -7.21 -16.14 1.88
N GLU A 204 -6.21 -15.76 1.09
CA GLU A 204 -6.34 -14.82 -0.03
C GLU A 204 -6.08 -15.57 -1.33
N VAL A 205 -6.89 -15.31 -2.35
CA VAL A 205 -6.72 -15.85 -3.70
C VAL A 205 -7.03 -14.77 -4.71
N SER A 206 -6.15 -14.61 -5.69
CA SER A 206 -6.29 -13.60 -6.73
C SER A 206 -6.14 -14.17 -8.13
N VAL A 207 -6.93 -13.62 -9.06
CA VAL A 207 -6.81 -13.81 -10.52
C VAL A 207 -7.00 -12.47 -11.22
N ALA A 208 -6.50 -12.32 -12.45
CA ALA A 208 -6.60 -11.06 -13.19
C ALA A 208 -6.82 -11.31 -14.68
N ALA A 209 -7.70 -10.53 -15.29
CA ALA A 209 -7.96 -10.52 -16.72
C ALA A 209 -8.68 -9.25 -17.16
N GLY A 210 -8.38 -8.77 -18.38
CA GLY A 210 -9.10 -7.67 -19.01
C GLY A 210 -9.01 -6.35 -18.23
N GLY A 211 -7.84 -6.05 -17.67
CA GLY A 211 -7.59 -4.85 -16.89
C GLY A 211 -8.17 -4.86 -15.48
N ARG A 212 -8.57 -6.01 -14.97
CA ARG A 212 -9.18 -6.19 -13.64
C ARG A 212 -8.46 -7.26 -12.85
N VAL A 213 -8.29 -7.02 -11.55
CA VAL A 213 -7.84 -8.05 -10.59
C VAL A 213 -9.00 -8.37 -9.65
N PHE A 214 -9.30 -9.66 -9.51
CA PHE A 214 -10.31 -10.20 -8.62
C PHE A 214 -9.62 -10.82 -7.42
N ARG A 215 -10.01 -10.42 -6.22
CA ARG A 215 -9.40 -10.89 -4.97
C ARG A 215 -10.48 -11.38 -4.03
N ALA A 216 -10.39 -12.62 -3.67
CA ALA A 216 -11.30 -13.26 -2.72
C ALA A 216 -10.59 -13.42 -1.38
N PHE A 217 -11.22 -12.93 -0.32
CA PHE A 217 -10.68 -12.92 1.03
C PHE A 217 -11.47 -13.87 1.92
N GLY A 218 -10.76 -14.65 2.72
CA GLY A 218 -11.33 -15.74 3.50
C GLY A 218 -11.96 -15.31 4.82
N HIS A 219 -12.03 -16.28 5.70
CA HIS A 219 -12.87 -16.25 6.92
C HIS A 219 -12.07 -15.98 8.20
N ILE A 220 -10.75 -15.75 8.13
CA ILE A 220 -9.89 -15.61 9.32
C ILE A 220 -9.15 -14.27 9.26
N SER A 221 -9.41 -13.41 10.24
CA SER A 221 -8.68 -12.17 10.43
C SER A 221 -7.50 -12.36 11.39
N HIS A 222 -6.35 -11.87 10.99
CA HIS A 222 -5.14 -11.79 11.79
C HIS A 222 -5.10 -10.49 12.64
N LYS A 223 -5.80 -9.46 12.17
CA LYS A 223 -5.90 -8.14 12.80
C LYS A 223 -7.33 -7.65 12.77
N ALA A 224 -7.70 -6.81 13.73
CA ALA A 224 -9.05 -6.22 13.81
C ALA A 224 -9.43 -5.40 12.58
N ASN A 225 -8.48 -4.66 11.97
CA ASN A 225 -8.73 -3.87 10.76
C ASN A 225 -8.95 -4.71 9.49
N GLN A 226 -8.76 -6.02 9.53
CA GLN A 226 -9.11 -6.94 8.45
C GLN A 226 -10.57 -7.40 8.53
N ASN A 227 -11.23 -7.24 9.69
CA ASN A 227 -12.58 -7.79 9.93
C ASN A 227 -13.61 -7.29 8.90
N ALA A 228 -13.46 -6.05 8.41
CA ALA A 228 -14.34 -5.48 7.40
C ALA A 228 -14.27 -6.21 6.04
N MET A 229 -13.19 -6.96 5.79
CA MET A 229 -12.95 -7.70 4.55
C MET A 229 -13.17 -9.21 4.68
N LEU A 230 -13.63 -9.69 5.84
CA LEU A 230 -13.96 -11.11 6.03
C LEU A 230 -15.01 -11.55 5.01
N ASN A 231 -14.79 -12.71 4.39
CA ASN A 231 -15.67 -13.32 3.39
C ASN A 231 -16.09 -12.31 2.29
N THR A 232 -15.13 -11.62 1.71
CA THR A 232 -15.39 -10.58 0.72
C THR A 232 -14.63 -10.86 -0.58
N LEU A 233 -15.31 -10.67 -1.71
CA LEU A 233 -14.71 -10.64 -3.04
C LEU A 233 -14.67 -9.20 -3.52
N ILE A 234 -13.52 -8.73 -3.99
CA ILE A 234 -13.38 -7.43 -4.63
C ILE A 234 -12.89 -7.57 -6.07
N CYS A 235 -13.29 -6.63 -6.89
CA CYS A 235 -12.71 -6.39 -8.20
C CYS A 235 -12.09 -4.99 -8.22
N ALA A 236 -10.84 -4.89 -8.61
CA ALA A 236 -10.15 -3.62 -8.72
C ALA A 236 -9.51 -3.45 -10.10
N SER A 237 -9.33 -2.20 -10.53
CA SER A 237 -8.56 -1.87 -11.73
C SER A 237 -7.07 -2.20 -11.53
N VAL A 238 -6.46 -2.90 -12.48
CA VAL A 238 -5.01 -3.17 -12.47
C VAL A 238 -4.18 -1.89 -12.71
N TYR A 239 -4.78 -0.84 -13.32
CA TYR A 239 -4.09 0.37 -13.76
C TYR A 239 -4.02 1.47 -12.71
N ASN A 240 -4.99 1.53 -11.79
CA ASN A 240 -5.07 2.61 -10.79
C ASN A 240 -5.59 2.17 -9.41
N GLY A 241 -5.81 0.86 -9.21
CA GLY A 241 -6.23 0.31 -7.92
C GLY A 241 -7.67 0.68 -7.48
N THR A 242 -8.46 1.35 -8.33
CA THR A 242 -9.86 1.67 -8.02
C THR A 242 -10.66 0.40 -7.81
N ILE A 243 -11.33 0.26 -6.66
CA ILE A 243 -12.29 -0.84 -6.42
C ILE A 243 -13.53 -0.59 -7.27
N LEU A 244 -13.75 -1.46 -8.25
CA LEU A 244 -14.86 -1.36 -9.20
C LEU A 244 -16.16 -1.86 -8.58
N TRP A 245 -16.10 -2.97 -7.85
CA TRP A 245 -17.22 -3.53 -7.11
C TRP A 245 -16.73 -4.46 -5.99
N THR A 246 -17.61 -4.70 -5.03
CA THR A 246 -17.41 -5.65 -3.93
C THR A 246 -18.62 -6.58 -3.84
N ARG A 247 -18.39 -7.82 -3.38
CA ARG A 247 -19.42 -8.82 -3.17
C ARG A 247 -19.14 -9.65 -1.91
N PRO A 248 -20.15 -9.91 -1.05
CA PRO A 248 -19.96 -10.83 0.05
C PRO A 248 -19.86 -12.28 -0.48
N LEU A 249 -18.99 -13.07 0.15
CA LEU A 249 -18.91 -14.51 0.00
C LEU A 249 -19.71 -15.19 1.11
N PRO A 250 -20.27 -16.38 0.88
CA PRO A 250 -20.96 -17.12 1.93
C PRO A 250 -20.07 -17.38 3.15
N GLU A 251 -20.65 -17.37 4.34
CA GLU A 251 -19.94 -17.76 5.56
C GLU A 251 -19.43 -19.21 5.42
N GLY A 252 -18.21 -19.43 5.90
CA GLY A 252 -17.54 -20.74 5.77
C GLY A 252 -17.01 -21.04 4.38
N PHE A 253 -17.09 -20.09 3.44
CA PHE A 253 -16.47 -20.25 2.14
C PHE A 253 -14.94 -20.24 2.27
N MET A 254 -14.32 -21.36 1.91
CA MET A 254 -12.86 -21.47 1.93
C MET A 254 -12.29 -21.36 0.53
N ILE A 255 -11.58 -20.26 0.30
CA ILE A 255 -10.89 -20.01 -0.95
C ILE A 255 -9.46 -20.53 -0.83
N HIS A 256 -9.23 -21.75 -1.15
CA HIS A 256 -7.91 -22.36 -1.00
C HIS A 256 -7.59 -23.42 -2.06
N ARG A 257 -8.36 -23.44 -3.12
CA ARG A 257 -8.18 -24.35 -4.24
C ARG A 257 -8.11 -23.55 -5.53
N ASN A 258 -7.68 -24.19 -6.60
CA ASN A 258 -7.75 -23.60 -7.92
C ASN A 258 -9.20 -23.64 -8.42
N THR A 259 -10.08 -22.86 -7.79
CA THR A 259 -11.52 -22.80 -8.10
C THR A 259 -11.99 -21.39 -8.45
N MET A 260 -11.07 -20.52 -8.84
CA MET A 260 -11.36 -19.18 -9.34
C MET A 260 -10.64 -18.99 -10.67
N VAL A 261 -11.37 -18.62 -11.71
CA VAL A 261 -10.83 -18.38 -13.05
C VAL A 261 -11.43 -17.10 -13.61
N ALA A 262 -10.61 -16.21 -14.13
CA ALA A 262 -11.01 -14.96 -14.74
C ALA A 262 -10.85 -14.97 -16.26
N THR A 263 -11.81 -14.39 -16.96
CA THR A 263 -11.73 -13.95 -18.35
C THR A 263 -11.99 -12.45 -18.43
N PRO A 264 -11.75 -11.78 -19.55
CA PRO A 264 -12.11 -10.37 -19.69
C PRO A 264 -13.61 -10.08 -19.46
N GLU A 265 -14.49 -11.05 -19.72
CA GLU A 265 -15.95 -10.91 -19.63
C GLU A 265 -16.53 -11.40 -18.32
N ALA A 266 -15.94 -12.44 -17.71
CA ALA A 266 -16.52 -13.17 -16.60
C ALA A 266 -15.50 -13.64 -15.56
N LEU A 267 -15.94 -13.71 -14.31
CA LEU A 267 -15.28 -14.43 -13.24
C LEU A 267 -16.05 -15.70 -12.89
N TYR A 268 -15.39 -16.85 -13.02
CA TYR A 268 -15.88 -18.15 -12.58
C TYR A 268 -15.38 -18.40 -11.15
N LEU A 269 -16.31 -18.58 -10.21
CA LEU A 269 -16.00 -18.77 -8.80
C LEU A 269 -16.77 -19.94 -8.24
N ALA A 270 -16.09 -21.05 -7.98
CA ALA A 270 -16.76 -22.24 -7.43
C ALA A 270 -16.73 -22.23 -5.89
N ASP A 271 -17.88 -22.49 -5.31
CA ASP A 271 -18.11 -22.68 -3.87
C ASP A 271 -18.54 -24.12 -3.53
N HIS A 272 -19.11 -24.33 -2.34
CA HIS A 272 -19.58 -25.64 -1.88
C HIS A 272 -20.78 -26.20 -2.65
N ARG A 273 -21.43 -25.40 -3.50
CA ARG A 273 -22.69 -25.77 -4.16
C ARG A 273 -22.61 -25.68 -5.66
N SER A 274 -21.90 -24.68 -6.18
CA SER A 274 -21.90 -24.37 -7.59
C SER A 274 -20.70 -23.54 -8.00
N CYS A 275 -20.46 -23.45 -9.29
CA CYS A 275 -19.61 -22.43 -9.90
C CYS A 275 -20.47 -21.26 -10.35
N LYS A 276 -20.27 -20.10 -9.72
CA LYS A 276 -20.94 -18.85 -10.10
C LYS A 276 -20.20 -18.19 -11.22
N VAL A 277 -20.92 -17.75 -12.25
CA VAL A 277 -20.40 -16.96 -13.37
C VAL A 277 -20.81 -15.51 -13.16
N LEU A 278 -19.86 -14.69 -12.78
CA LEU A 278 -20.07 -13.27 -12.47
C LEU A 278 -19.61 -12.40 -13.65
N LYS A 279 -20.39 -11.37 -14.00
CA LYS A 279 -19.96 -10.37 -14.98
C LYS A 279 -18.74 -9.63 -14.47
N ALA A 280 -17.65 -9.67 -15.22
CA ALA A 280 -16.36 -9.13 -14.77
C ALA A 280 -16.42 -7.64 -14.39
N GLY A 281 -17.18 -6.84 -15.14
CA GLY A 281 -17.28 -5.40 -14.93
C GLY A 281 -18.14 -4.96 -13.75
N THR A 282 -19.14 -5.76 -13.33
CA THR A 282 -20.14 -5.35 -12.32
C THR A 282 -20.30 -6.29 -11.14
N GLY A 283 -19.76 -7.53 -11.24
CA GLY A 283 -19.94 -8.56 -10.21
C GLY A 283 -21.36 -9.16 -10.16
N GLU A 284 -22.23 -8.82 -11.12
CA GLU A 284 -23.58 -9.39 -11.22
C GLU A 284 -23.50 -10.88 -11.56
N LEU A 285 -24.37 -11.68 -10.93
CA LEU A 285 -24.51 -13.10 -11.25
C LEU A 285 -25.17 -13.24 -12.62
N MET A 286 -24.43 -13.74 -13.59
CA MET A 286 -24.93 -14.04 -14.93
C MET A 286 -25.49 -15.47 -15.03
N ASP A 287 -24.78 -16.41 -14.38
CA ASP A 287 -25.17 -17.83 -14.43
C ASP A 287 -24.61 -18.60 -13.23
N GLU A 288 -25.15 -19.81 -13.01
CA GLU A 288 -24.73 -20.73 -11.96
C GLU A 288 -24.66 -22.15 -12.51
N ILE A 289 -23.48 -22.77 -12.37
CA ILE A 289 -23.18 -24.11 -12.88
C ILE A 289 -23.05 -25.04 -11.69
N VAL A 290 -23.90 -26.05 -11.61
CA VAL A 290 -23.83 -27.09 -10.57
C VAL A 290 -23.11 -28.32 -11.09
N VAL A 291 -22.51 -29.10 -10.20
CA VAL A 291 -22.02 -30.44 -10.55
C VAL A 291 -23.21 -31.28 -11.00
N PRO A 292 -23.19 -31.85 -12.21
CA PRO A 292 -24.33 -32.61 -12.70
C PRO A 292 -24.67 -33.81 -11.82
N ALA A 293 -25.94 -34.03 -11.55
CA ALA A 293 -26.42 -35.12 -10.72
C ALA A 293 -26.01 -36.49 -11.29
N GLY A 294 -25.53 -37.37 -10.41
CA GLY A 294 -25.19 -38.76 -10.76
C GLY A 294 -23.79 -39.00 -11.33
N ILE A 295 -23.01 -37.92 -11.62
CA ILE A 295 -21.64 -38.11 -12.11
C ILE A 295 -20.57 -38.07 -11.01
N ALA A 296 -20.86 -37.46 -9.85
CA ALA A 296 -19.90 -37.28 -8.76
C ALA A 296 -20.44 -37.65 -7.39
N ASP A 297 -19.55 -37.83 -6.41
CA ASP A 297 -19.86 -38.17 -5.03
C ASP A 297 -20.41 -36.99 -4.21
N GLY A 298 -20.57 -35.84 -4.80
CA GLY A 298 -21.06 -34.64 -4.13
C GLY A 298 -20.91 -33.37 -4.98
N PRO A 299 -21.47 -32.30 -4.50
CA PRO A 299 -21.61 -31.06 -5.29
C PRO A 299 -20.40 -30.16 -5.23
N VAL A 300 -19.34 -30.51 -4.45
CA VAL A 300 -18.26 -29.58 -4.14
C VAL A 300 -17.18 -29.60 -5.21
N TRP A 301 -16.93 -28.47 -5.77
CA TRP A 301 -15.82 -28.21 -6.70
C TRP A 301 -14.50 -28.23 -5.93
N LYS A 302 -13.55 -29.06 -6.32
CA LYS A 302 -12.26 -29.24 -5.66
C LYS A 302 -11.12 -28.56 -6.43
N TRP A 303 -11.25 -28.55 -7.74
CA TRP A 303 -10.34 -27.92 -8.70
C TRP A 303 -11.12 -27.57 -9.96
N MET A 304 -10.70 -26.54 -10.67
CA MET A 304 -11.27 -26.17 -11.97
C MET A 304 -10.24 -25.48 -12.86
N ALA A 305 -10.44 -25.61 -14.16
CA ALA A 305 -9.71 -24.89 -15.21
C ALA A 305 -10.67 -24.52 -16.34
N LEU A 306 -10.47 -23.37 -16.94
CA LEU A 306 -11.15 -22.96 -18.16
C LEU A 306 -10.09 -22.79 -19.26
N LEU A 307 -10.20 -23.62 -20.30
CA LEU A 307 -9.25 -23.62 -21.41
C LEU A 307 -9.98 -23.85 -22.72
N ASP A 308 -9.71 -22.99 -23.71
CA ASP A 308 -10.31 -23.06 -25.06
C ASP A 308 -11.84 -23.20 -25.04
N GLY A 309 -12.51 -22.50 -24.10
CA GLY A 309 -13.97 -22.50 -23.94
C GLY A 309 -14.55 -23.72 -23.22
N VAL A 310 -13.72 -24.66 -22.75
CA VAL A 310 -14.14 -25.84 -22.01
C VAL A 310 -13.83 -25.66 -20.52
N LEU A 311 -14.82 -25.91 -19.67
CA LEU A 311 -14.67 -25.92 -18.21
C LEU A 311 -14.36 -27.34 -17.74
N TYR A 312 -13.16 -27.53 -17.18
CA TYR A 312 -12.71 -28.77 -16.55
C TYR A 312 -12.83 -28.66 -15.02
N ALA A 313 -13.17 -29.74 -14.37
CA ALA A 313 -13.31 -29.74 -12.92
C ALA A 313 -12.98 -31.11 -12.29
N LEU A 314 -12.55 -31.06 -11.03
CA LEU A 314 -12.56 -32.19 -10.09
C LEU A 314 -13.65 -31.91 -9.06
N ALA A 315 -14.59 -32.85 -8.88
CA ALA A 315 -15.66 -32.75 -7.90
C ALA A 315 -15.54 -33.85 -6.82
N GLY A 316 -16.11 -33.57 -5.65
CA GLY A 316 -16.11 -34.50 -4.54
C GLY A 316 -17.15 -34.17 -3.46
N GLY A 317 -17.10 -34.92 -2.34
CA GLY A 317 -18.01 -34.80 -1.23
C GLY A 317 -17.97 -33.49 -0.47
N ALA A 318 -18.99 -33.26 0.35
CA ALA A 318 -19.08 -32.07 1.21
C ALA A 318 -17.91 -32.03 2.21
N GLU A 319 -17.45 -30.84 2.51
CA GLU A 319 -16.38 -30.58 3.47
C GLU A 319 -16.94 -30.19 4.83
N VAL A 320 -16.08 -30.28 5.84
CA VAL A 320 -16.41 -29.76 7.18
C VAL A 320 -16.61 -28.26 7.10
N PRO A 321 -17.72 -27.72 7.60
CA PRO A 321 -17.95 -26.28 7.62
C PRO A 321 -16.90 -25.56 8.48
N VAL A 322 -16.47 -24.40 8.02
CA VAL A 322 -15.58 -23.51 8.77
C VAL A 322 -16.35 -22.25 9.20
N SER A 323 -16.06 -21.77 10.39
CA SER A 323 -16.67 -20.55 10.92
C SER A 323 -15.80 -19.33 10.62
N THR A 324 -16.45 -18.19 10.50
CA THR A 324 -15.77 -16.90 10.41
C THR A 324 -15.08 -16.56 11.74
N GLN A 325 -13.82 -16.16 11.68
CA GLN A 325 -12.97 -15.87 12.84
C GLN A 325 -12.49 -14.42 12.81
N PRO A 326 -13.26 -13.48 13.37
CA PRO A 326 -12.79 -12.10 13.49
C PRO A 326 -11.70 -11.99 14.56
N SER A 327 -10.79 -11.05 14.39
CA SER A 327 -9.73 -10.75 15.33
C SER A 327 -10.07 -9.53 16.19
N THR A 328 -9.68 -9.57 17.46
CA THR A 328 -9.66 -8.39 18.33
C THR A 328 -8.27 -7.78 18.43
N VAL A 329 -7.28 -8.41 17.83
CA VAL A 329 -5.87 -7.96 17.85
C VAL A 329 -5.72 -6.72 17.00
N ARG A 330 -5.20 -5.65 17.60
CA ARG A 330 -4.92 -4.39 16.93
C ARG A 330 -3.43 -4.29 16.58
N GLY A 331 -3.10 -3.51 15.57
CA GLY A 331 -1.71 -3.33 15.14
C GLY A 331 -1.15 -4.50 14.34
N LEU A 332 0.08 -4.92 14.64
CA LEU A 332 0.78 -5.91 13.80
C LEU A 332 0.27 -7.34 13.92
N GLY A 333 -0.41 -7.71 14.99
CA GLY A 333 -0.95 -9.06 15.20
C GLY A 333 0.04 -10.19 14.89
N HIS A 334 -0.14 -11.34 15.52
CA HIS A 334 0.63 -12.52 15.18
C HIS A 334 -0.17 -13.47 14.31
N TRP A 335 0.53 -14.31 13.58
CA TRP A 335 -0.07 -15.32 12.76
C TRP A 335 -0.97 -16.24 13.62
N PRO A 336 -2.23 -16.50 13.25
CA PRO A 336 -3.14 -17.30 14.06
C PRO A 336 -2.76 -18.79 13.94
N TRP A 337 -1.84 -19.21 14.78
CA TRP A 337 -1.44 -20.61 14.88
C TRP A 337 -2.65 -21.48 15.24
N GLY A 338 -2.74 -22.64 14.63
CA GLY A 338 -3.86 -23.55 14.86
C GLY A 338 -5.14 -23.28 14.07
N MET A 339 -5.16 -22.24 13.23
CA MET A 339 -6.34 -21.90 12.41
C MET A 339 -6.83 -23.04 11.51
N TRP A 340 -5.97 -24.02 11.25
CA TRP A 340 -6.26 -25.19 10.45
C TRP A 340 -6.44 -26.47 11.28
N GLU A 341 -6.46 -26.36 12.61
CA GLU A 341 -6.76 -27.51 13.47
C GLU A 341 -8.13 -28.09 13.12
N GLY A 342 -8.19 -29.43 13.01
CA GLY A 342 -9.38 -30.12 12.55
C GLY A 342 -9.57 -30.19 11.02
N HIS A 343 -8.75 -29.53 10.23
CA HIS A 343 -8.77 -29.59 8.77
C HIS A 343 -7.63 -30.49 8.27
N GLU A 344 -7.89 -31.79 8.22
CA GLU A 344 -6.88 -32.80 7.88
C GLU A 344 -6.76 -32.96 6.36
N TYR A 345 -5.95 -32.13 5.70
CA TYR A 345 -5.66 -32.28 4.26
C TYR A 345 -5.01 -33.58 3.85
N LYS A 346 -4.45 -34.31 4.78
CA LYS A 346 -3.85 -35.61 4.54
C LYS A 346 -4.86 -36.76 4.63
N ASP A 347 -6.04 -36.56 5.23
CA ASP A 347 -7.06 -37.57 5.37
C ASP A 347 -8.20 -37.35 4.36
N PRO A 348 -8.27 -38.17 3.30
CA PRO A 348 -9.35 -38.10 2.31
C PRO A 348 -10.76 -38.25 2.89
N LYS A 349 -10.92 -38.86 4.07
CA LYS A 349 -12.23 -39.04 4.72
C LYS A 349 -12.87 -37.71 5.12
N THR A 350 -12.10 -36.66 5.33
CA THR A 350 -12.64 -35.31 5.59
C THR A 350 -13.19 -34.64 4.33
N ASN A 351 -12.93 -35.18 3.16
CA ASN A 351 -13.19 -34.62 1.83
C ASN A 351 -12.51 -33.25 1.59
N PHE A 352 -11.68 -32.79 2.50
CA PHE A 352 -11.12 -31.45 2.46
C PHE A 352 -10.03 -31.37 1.38
N GLY A 353 -10.40 -30.78 0.22
CA GLY A 353 -9.54 -30.70 -0.96
C GLY A 353 -9.44 -32.01 -1.74
N PHE A 354 -10.22 -33.02 -1.44
CA PHE A 354 -10.21 -34.30 -2.14
C PHE A 354 -11.47 -34.52 -2.97
N GLY A 355 -11.30 -35.11 -4.15
CA GLY A 355 -12.37 -35.52 -5.05
C GLY A 355 -12.01 -36.79 -5.80
N ARG A 356 -12.99 -37.36 -6.53
CA ARG A 356 -12.78 -38.58 -7.34
C ARG A 356 -13.27 -38.44 -8.77
N THR A 357 -14.08 -37.41 -9.06
CA THR A 357 -14.72 -37.31 -10.37
C THR A 357 -14.20 -36.10 -11.13
N PHE A 358 -13.51 -36.38 -12.22
CA PHE A 358 -13.20 -35.37 -13.23
C PHE A 358 -14.35 -35.28 -14.24
N PHE A 359 -14.61 -34.09 -14.74
CA PHE A 359 -15.51 -33.89 -15.86
C PHE A 359 -15.10 -32.64 -16.66
N ALA A 360 -15.49 -32.65 -17.93
CA ALA A 360 -15.42 -31.45 -18.79
C ALA A 360 -16.82 -31.11 -19.25
N MET A 361 -17.07 -29.82 -19.39
CA MET A 361 -18.34 -29.32 -19.87
C MET A 361 -18.18 -28.01 -20.68
N ASP A 362 -19.13 -27.78 -21.55
CA ASP A 362 -19.36 -26.49 -22.15
C ASP A 362 -20.06 -25.60 -21.12
N PRO A 363 -19.42 -24.53 -20.62
CA PRO A 363 -20.01 -23.70 -19.56
C PRO A 363 -21.25 -22.91 -20.01
N ALA A 364 -21.38 -22.61 -21.32
CA ALA A 364 -22.54 -21.87 -21.86
C ALA A 364 -23.79 -22.72 -21.95
N THR A 365 -23.65 -23.96 -22.41
CA THR A 365 -24.76 -24.90 -22.56
C THR A 365 -24.96 -25.82 -21.38
N LYS A 366 -23.98 -25.88 -20.46
CA LYS A 366 -23.92 -26.82 -19.32
C LYS A 366 -23.90 -28.28 -19.74
N LYS A 367 -23.59 -28.57 -20.99
CA LYS A 367 -23.49 -29.93 -21.51
C LYS A 367 -22.20 -30.57 -21.02
N VAL A 368 -22.30 -31.69 -20.34
CA VAL A 368 -21.16 -32.53 -20.00
C VAL A 368 -20.61 -33.14 -21.29
N LEU A 369 -19.36 -32.92 -21.56
CA LEU A 369 -18.61 -33.45 -22.71
C LEU A 369 -18.13 -34.87 -22.40
N TRP A 370 -17.57 -35.05 -21.21
CA TRP A 370 -17.14 -36.32 -20.67
C TRP A 370 -17.07 -36.25 -19.13
N SER A 371 -17.10 -37.45 -18.49
CA SER A 371 -16.80 -37.59 -17.05
C SER A 371 -15.94 -38.85 -16.85
N HIS A 372 -15.02 -38.76 -15.89
CA HIS A 372 -14.16 -39.87 -15.47
C HIS A 372 -14.13 -39.94 -13.96
N ARG A 373 -14.37 -41.10 -13.38
CA ARG A 373 -14.38 -41.32 -11.94
C ARG A 373 -13.28 -42.26 -11.53
N GLU A 374 -12.49 -41.85 -10.56
CA GLU A 374 -11.47 -42.65 -9.91
C GLU A 374 -12.04 -43.45 -8.72
N ASP A 375 -11.47 -44.64 -8.45
CA ASP A 375 -11.77 -45.39 -7.25
C ASP A 375 -11.13 -44.81 -6.00
N GLU A 376 -9.94 -44.22 -6.17
CA GLU A 376 -9.16 -43.53 -5.12
C GLU A 376 -9.36 -42.01 -5.13
N HIS A 377 -9.13 -41.40 -3.99
CA HIS A 377 -9.23 -39.94 -3.86
C HIS A 377 -8.02 -39.23 -4.50
N VAL A 378 -8.31 -38.22 -5.27
CA VAL A 378 -7.34 -37.33 -5.87
C VAL A 378 -7.23 -36.07 -5.02
N ASP A 379 -6.00 -35.62 -4.74
CA ASP A 379 -5.74 -34.36 -4.06
C ASP A 379 -5.79 -33.22 -5.07
N ALA A 380 -6.71 -32.27 -4.87
CA ALA A 380 -6.86 -31.09 -5.71
C ALA A 380 -5.61 -30.21 -5.82
N ARG A 381 -4.70 -30.27 -4.81
CA ARG A 381 -3.41 -29.59 -4.84
C ARG A 381 -2.37 -30.26 -5.73
N GLY A 382 -2.61 -31.54 -6.05
CA GLY A 382 -1.83 -32.36 -6.97
C GLY A 382 -2.54 -32.54 -8.32
N VAL A 383 -3.20 -31.50 -8.83
CA VAL A 383 -3.80 -31.48 -10.17
C VAL A 383 -3.22 -30.32 -10.95
N CYS A 384 -2.77 -30.58 -12.16
CA CYS A 384 -2.39 -29.58 -13.14
C CYS A 384 -2.75 -30.05 -14.54
N MET A 385 -2.75 -29.14 -15.50
CA MET A 385 -3.24 -29.41 -16.84
C MET A 385 -2.44 -28.65 -17.89
N ASP A 386 -2.08 -29.29 -18.99
CA ASP A 386 -1.72 -28.66 -20.26
C ASP A 386 -2.92 -28.71 -21.23
N ARG A 387 -2.73 -28.29 -22.50
CA ARG A 387 -3.82 -28.26 -23.47
C ARG A 387 -4.38 -29.65 -23.82
N ALA A 388 -3.61 -30.68 -23.66
CA ALA A 388 -3.94 -32.04 -24.11
C ALA A 388 -4.21 -33.01 -22.95
N ARG A 389 -3.65 -32.73 -21.76
CA ARG A 389 -3.55 -33.71 -20.69
C ARG A 389 -3.92 -33.08 -19.35
N ILE A 390 -4.63 -33.85 -18.49
CA ILE A 390 -4.85 -33.53 -17.09
C ILE A 390 -4.02 -34.53 -16.27
N PHE A 391 -3.06 -33.98 -15.51
CA PHE A 391 -2.22 -34.74 -14.59
C PHE A 391 -2.77 -34.64 -13.19
N TYR A 392 -2.80 -35.75 -12.44
CA TYR A 392 -3.37 -35.79 -11.12
C TYR A 392 -2.69 -36.83 -10.22
N TYR A 393 -2.63 -36.51 -8.94
CA TYR A 393 -1.98 -37.36 -7.96
C TYR A 393 -3.00 -37.87 -6.93
N SER A 394 -3.09 -39.17 -6.79
CA SER A 394 -3.75 -39.86 -5.70
C SER A 394 -2.68 -40.18 -4.66
N PRO A 395 -2.67 -39.53 -3.48
CA PRO A 395 -1.58 -39.65 -2.53
C PRO A 395 -1.27 -41.10 -2.14
N GLU A 396 0.01 -41.49 -2.28
CA GLU A 396 0.54 -42.82 -1.95
C GLU A 396 -0.05 -43.98 -2.76
N LYS A 397 -0.87 -43.71 -3.78
CA LYS A 397 -1.52 -44.68 -4.64
C LYS A 397 -0.98 -44.71 -6.06
N PHE A 398 -1.09 -43.58 -6.76
CA PHE A 398 -0.62 -43.45 -8.12
C PHE A 398 -0.54 -42.00 -8.61
N LEU A 399 0.25 -41.78 -9.62
CA LEU A 399 0.24 -40.60 -10.49
C LEU A 399 -0.50 -40.99 -11.77
N GLY A 400 -1.46 -40.15 -12.22
CA GLY A 400 -2.31 -40.44 -13.36
C GLY A 400 -2.34 -39.29 -14.38
N CYS A 401 -2.75 -39.63 -15.60
CA CYS A 401 -2.94 -38.70 -16.69
C CYS A 401 -4.19 -39.05 -17.51
N LEU A 402 -5.07 -38.06 -17.70
CA LEU A 402 -6.22 -38.15 -18.58
C LEU A 402 -5.99 -37.38 -19.88
N ASP A 403 -6.57 -37.87 -20.96
CA ASP A 403 -6.80 -37.11 -22.17
C ASP A 403 -7.82 -35.99 -21.89
N ALA A 404 -7.45 -34.75 -22.07
CA ALA A 404 -8.32 -33.62 -21.75
C ALA A 404 -9.56 -33.55 -22.67
N SER A 405 -9.49 -34.07 -23.89
CA SER A 405 -10.59 -34.02 -24.85
C SER A 405 -11.66 -35.11 -24.63
N GLN A 406 -11.29 -36.24 -24.09
CA GLN A 406 -12.16 -37.43 -23.95
C GLN A 406 -12.33 -37.95 -22.51
N GLY A 407 -11.47 -37.53 -21.58
CA GLY A 407 -11.49 -37.99 -20.18
C GLY A 407 -11.03 -39.45 -20.01
N ARG A 408 -10.40 -40.03 -21.03
CA ARG A 408 -9.85 -41.38 -20.93
C ARG A 408 -8.49 -41.38 -20.25
N VAL A 409 -8.18 -42.41 -19.49
CA VAL A 409 -6.87 -42.62 -18.90
C VAL A 409 -5.84 -42.84 -20.02
N LEU A 410 -4.83 -42.02 -20.09
CA LEU A 410 -3.69 -42.17 -20.99
C LEU A 410 -2.66 -43.11 -20.37
N TRP A 411 -2.36 -42.91 -19.10
CA TRP A 411 -1.48 -43.72 -18.30
C TRP A 411 -1.76 -43.57 -16.81
N ARG A 412 -1.32 -44.55 -16.03
CA ARG A 412 -1.29 -44.53 -14.57
C ARG A 412 0.03 -45.19 -14.16
N ASN A 413 0.73 -44.55 -13.21
CA ASN A 413 1.98 -45.03 -12.68
C ASN A 413 1.86 -45.21 -11.15
N ASP A 414 1.99 -46.42 -10.65
CA ASP A 414 1.99 -46.80 -9.25
C ASP A 414 3.37 -47.30 -8.78
N ASP A 415 4.41 -46.98 -9.51
CA ASP A 415 5.79 -47.34 -9.20
C ASP A 415 6.17 -46.92 -7.78
N ARG A 416 6.72 -47.85 -7.03
CA ARG A 416 7.02 -47.66 -5.61
C ARG A 416 8.11 -46.61 -5.35
N ASP A 417 9.09 -46.54 -6.24
CA ASP A 417 10.22 -45.61 -6.10
C ASP A 417 9.74 -44.20 -6.40
N LEU A 418 8.88 -44.01 -7.40
CA LEU A 418 8.21 -42.73 -7.66
C LEU A 418 7.38 -42.28 -6.46
N LEU A 419 6.49 -43.15 -5.97
CA LEU A 419 5.59 -42.82 -4.85
C LEU A 419 6.37 -42.54 -3.56
N ALA A 420 7.44 -43.29 -3.28
CA ALA A 420 8.32 -43.05 -2.15
C ALA A 420 9.12 -41.74 -2.29
N ALA A 421 9.52 -41.38 -3.51
CA ALA A 421 10.20 -40.11 -3.78
C ALA A 421 9.25 -38.93 -3.55
N ILE A 422 8.01 -38.97 -4.06
CA ILE A 422 6.99 -37.95 -3.84
C ILE A 422 6.66 -37.81 -2.33
N GLY A 423 6.62 -38.97 -1.65
CA GLY A 423 6.38 -39.07 -0.22
C GLY A 423 4.92 -38.82 0.20
N PRO A 424 4.63 -38.88 1.52
CA PRO A 424 3.29 -38.74 2.04
C PRO A 424 2.72 -37.32 1.82
N ASN A 425 1.39 -37.28 1.79
CA ASN A 425 0.67 -36.03 1.70
C ASN A 425 0.60 -35.36 3.09
N GLU A 426 1.65 -34.62 3.46
CA GLU A 426 1.75 -33.98 4.75
C GLU A 426 1.19 -32.56 4.76
N ARG A 427 0.73 -32.11 5.91
CA ARG A 427 0.47 -30.72 6.20
C ARG A 427 1.80 -29.98 6.37
N ALA A 428 1.88 -28.74 5.93
CA ALA A 428 3.03 -27.87 6.20
C ALA A 428 3.25 -27.72 7.71
N GLN A 429 4.20 -28.45 8.27
CA GLN A 429 4.30 -28.63 9.72
C GLN A 429 4.83 -27.42 10.47
N HIS A 430 5.64 -26.56 9.87
CA HIS A 430 6.42 -25.60 10.64
C HIS A 430 6.23 -24.14 10.23
N TYR A 431 5.68 -23.89 9.08
CA TYR A 431 5.48 -22.54 8.61
C TYR A 431 4.12 -22.38 7.99
N VAL A 432 3.35 -21.55 8.65
CA VAL A 432 2.28 -20.84 8.07
C VAL A 432 1.27 -21.69 7.32
N THR A 433 0.33 -21.97 8.00
CA THR A 433 -0.92 -22.64 7.68
C THR A 433 -1.59 -22.24 6.37
N GLY A 434 -1.37 -21.05 5.82
CA GLY A 434 -1.80 -20.66 4.47
C GLY A 434 -1.24 -21.55 3.35
N TYR A 435 -0.14 -22.25 3.59
CA TYR A 435 0.49 -23.12 2.59
C TYR A 435 -0.10 -24.54 2.52
N ALA A 436 -0.89 -24.94 3.50
CA ALA A 436 -1.56 -26.23 3.43
C ALA A 436 -2.48 -26.37 2.20
N THR A 437 -2.87 -25.24 1.63
CA THR A 437 -3.74 -25.15 0.45
C THR A 437 -2.99 -24.94 -0.85
N THR A 438 -1.69 -24.73 -0.81
CA THR A 438 -0.87 -24.45 -1.98
C THR A 438 -0.71 -25.68 -2.85
N THR A 439 -0.91 -25.49 -4.14
CA THR A 439 -0.59 -26.49 -5.17
C THR A 439 0.88 -26.90 -5.10
N TYR A 440 1.13 -28.18 -5.11
CA TYR A 440 2.48 -28.74 -5.07
C TYR A 440 2.89 -29.48 -6.36
N MET A 441 1.98 -29.63 -7.33
CA MET A 441 2.27 -30.22 -8.63
C MET A 441 2.14 -29.19 -9.74
N LYS A 442 3.08 -29.19 -10.65
CA LYS A 442 3.14 -28.32 -11.84
C LYS A 442 3.50 -29.15 -13.06
N CYS A 443 3.03 -28.74 -14.23
CA CYS A 443 3.50 -29.30 -15.50
C CYS A 443 4.11 -28.22 -16.41
N HIS A 444 5.12 -28.61 -17.15
CA HIS A 444 5.71 -27.77 -18.18
C HIS A 444 6.39 -28.67 -19.22
N GLN A 445 6.04 -28.51 -20.48
CA GLN A 445 6.53 -29.39 -21.55
C GLN A 445 6.29 -30.88 -21.24
N ASP A 446 7.32 -31.71 -21.24
CA ASP A 446 7.25 -33.13 -20.93
C ASP A 446 7.66 -33.47 -19.49
N TYR A 447 7.56 -32.51 -18.56
CA TYR A 447 7.96 -32.67 -17.17
C TYR A 447 6.84 -32.36 -16.18
N LEU A 448 6.77 -33.15 -15.11
CA LEU A 448 5.92 -32.96 -13.94
C LEU A 448 6.80 -32.70 -12.72
N PHE A 449 6.51 -31.65 -11.98
CA PHE A 449 7.27 -31.23 -10.83
C PHE A 449 6.43 -31.33 -9.56
N PHE A 450 7.00 -31.93 -8.52
CA PHE A 450 6.44 -31.97 -7.16
C PHE A 450 7.34 -31.17 -6.23
N SER A 451 6.87 -30.03 -5.74
CA SER A 451 7.61 -29.17 -4.83
C SER A 451 6.66 -28.30 -4.01
N GLY A 452 7.17 -27.71 -2.95
CA GLY A 452 6.43 -26.76 -2.12
C GLY A 452 6.51 -27.08 -0.63
N PRO A 453 5.82 -26.30 0.20
CA PRO A 453 5.93 -26.39 1.67
C PRO A 453 5.56 -27.75 2.27
N GLN A 454 4.78 -28.55 1.56
CA GLN A 454 4.32 -29.88 2.00
C GLN A 454 5.24 -31.02 1.56
N ARG A 455 6.26 -30.74 0.76
CA ARG A 455 7.12 -31.77 0.17
C ARG A 455 8.47 -31.85 0.86
N GLN A 456 8.94 -33.07 1.08
CA GLN A 456 10.27 -33.32 1.64
C GLN A 456 11.34 -33.28 0.56
N ARG A 457 10.99 -33.63 -0.69
CA ARG A 457 11.86 -33.65 -1.85
C ARG A 457 11.26 -32.88 -3.02
N LEU A 458 12.11 -32.26 -3.83
CA LEU A 458 11.75 -31.88 -5.18
C LEU A 458 11.85 -33.14 -6.04
N VAL A 459 10.75 -33.51 -6.67
CA VAL A 459 10.65 -34.69 -7.53
C VAL A 459 10.26 -34.26 -8.93
N VAL A 460 10.92 -34.81 -9.92
CA VAL A 460 10.59 -34.56 -11.32
C VAL A 460 10.33 -35.88 -12.03
N ALA A 461 9.17 -35.97 -12.67
CA ALA A 461 8.72 -37.11 -13.43
C ALA A 461 8.44 -36.73 -14.88
N ARG A 462 8.46 -37.71 -15.77
CA ARG A 462 8.15 -37.53 -17.20
C ARG A 462 6.64 -37.45 -17.40
N ALA A 463 6.17 -36.47 -18.15
CA ALA A 463 4.74 -36.26 -18.37
C ALA A 463 4.10 -37.25 -19.33
N THR A 464 4.89 -38.00 -20.13
CA THR A 464 4.36 -39.00 -21.08
C THR A 464 3.96 -40.33 -20.45
N ASP A 465 4.55 -40.69 -19.31
CA ASP A 465 4.36 -41.99 -18.67
C ASP A 465 4.46 -41.96 -17.13
N GLY A 466 4.77 -40.83 -16.54
CA GLY A 466 4.96 -40.66 -15.10
C GLY A 466 6.27 -41.22 -14.55
N THR A 467 7.23 -41.63 -15.39
CA THR A 467 8.51 -42.20 -14.93
C THR A 467 9.30 -41.17 -14.13
N LEU A 468 9.84 -41.59 -12.97
CA LEU A 468 10.76 -40.80 -12.18
C LEU A 468 12.03 -40.44 -12.95
N LEU A 469 12.36 -39.15 -13.08
CA LEU A 469 13.56 -38.69 -13.77
C LEU A 469 14.69 -38.36 -12.78
N TRP A 470 14.44 -37.44 -11.85
CA TRP A 470 15.43 -37.02 -10.85
C TRP A 470 14.78 -36.40 -9.63
N THR A 471 15.54 -36.28 -8.53
CA THR A 471 15.11 -35.69 -7.26
C THR A 471 16.16 -34.78 -6.66
N LYS A 472 15.73 -33.86 -5.78
CA LYS A 472 16.60 -33.13 -4.85
C LYS A 472 16.13 -33.32 -3.42
N GLU A 473 17.10 -33.30 -2.47
CA GLU A 473 16.83 -33.62 -1.05
C GLU A 473 15.85 -32.66 -0.36
N HIS A 474 15.77 -31.41 -0.82
CA HIS A 474 14.87 -30.40 -0.28
C HIS A 474 13.64 -30.25 -1.18
N GLY A 475 12.45 -30.31 -0.59
CA GLY A 475 11.18 -30.19 -1.35
C GLY A 475 10.57 -28.80 -1.34
N ASN A 476 10.91 -27.98 -0.36
CA ASN A 476 10.30 -26.66 -0.20
C ASN A 476 10.93 -25.61 -1.12
N PHE A 477 11.08 -25.91 -2.40
CA PHE A 477 11.40 -24.95 -3.42
C PHE A 477 10.15 -24.29 -3.97
N LEU A 478 10.24 -23.01 -4.31
CA LEU A 478 9.21 -22.28 -5.05
C LEU A 478 9.67 -22.16 -6.49
N LEU A 479 8.98 -22.87 -7.38
CA LEU A 479 9.40 -23.03 -8.76
C LEU A 479 8.73 -22.03 -9.68
N VAL A 480 9.53 -21.47 -10.60
CA VAL A 480 9.09 -20.83 -11.84
C VAL A 480 9.73 -21.59 -12.99
N LEU A 481 8.89 -22.18 -13.85
CA LEU A 481 9.33 -23.02 -14.97
C LEU A 481 9.39 -22.16 -16.24
N ARG A 482 10.56 -22.05 -16.82
CA ARG A 482 10.82 -21.21 -17.99
C ARG A 482 11.51 -22.02 -19.07
N GLU A 483 11.48 -21.55 -20.32
CA GLU A 483 12.15 -22.25 -21.42
C GLU A 483 13.65 -22.45 -21.19
N ASP A 484 14.28 -21.53 -20.45
CA ASP A 484 15.72 -21.53 -20.19
C ASP A 484 16.13 -22.28 -18.91
N GLY A 485 15.19 -22.92 -18.22
CA GLY A 485 15.44 -23.77 -17.04
C GLY A 485 14.44 -23.58 -15.90
N VAL A 486 14.65 -24.35 -14.85
CA VAL A 486 13.82 -24.37 -13.64
C VAL A 486 14.39 -23.42 -12.61
N TYR A 487 13.74 -22.30 -12.39
CA TYR A 487 14.11 -21.36 -11.32
C TYR A 487 13.49 -21.82 -9.99
N ALA A 488 14.33 -22.31 -9.10
CA ALA A 488 13.96 -22.85 -7.82
C ALA A 488 14.41 -21.90 -6.69
N ALA A 489 13.54 -20.98 -6.29
CA ALA A 489 13.81 -20.11 -5.15
C ALA A 489 13.98 -20.97 -3.89
N GLY A 490 15.12 -20.87 -3.25
CA GLY A 490 15.74 -21.80 -2.32
C GLY A 490 14.82 -22.49 -1.34
N PRO A 491 15.18 -23.66 -0.85
CA PRO A 491 14.33 -24.39 0.09
C PRO A 491 14.27 -23.62 1.41
N GLN A 492 13.13 -23.66 2.09
CA GLN A 492 13.05 -23.26 3.47
C GLN A 492 13.20 -24.51 4.34
N GLU A 493 14.28 -24.58 5.11
CA GLU A 493 14.54 -25.72 5.99
C GLU A 493 13.82 -25.56 7.33
N PRO A 494 13.11 -26.60 7.78
CA PRO A 494 12.50 -26.60 9.11
C PRO A 494 13.54 -26.37 10.21
N GLY A 495 13.23 -25.49 11.16
CA GLY A 495 14.08 -25.22 12.31
C GLY A 495 15.29 -24.29 12.06
N LYS A 496 15.54 -23.89 10.83
CA LYS A 496 16.64 -22.97 10.46
C LYS A 496 16.27 -21.50 10.45
N GLY A 497 15.07 -21.15 10.92
CA GLY A 497 14.59 -19.77 10.92
C GLY A 497 13.90 -19.36 9.61
N ALA A 498 13.85 -18.05 9.35
CA ALA A 498 13.14 -17.51 8.21
C ALA A 498 13.96 -17.51 6.91
N ASP A 499 15.28 -17.61 7.01
CA ASP A 499 16.18 -17.57 5.86
C ASP A 499 16.41 -18.96 5.30
N SER A 500 16.46 -19.07 3.98
CA SER A 500 16.74 -20.32 3.28
C SER A 500 18.21 -20.38 2.87
N PRO A 501 18.74 -21.59 2.60
CA PRO A 501 19.95 -21.71 1.81
C PRO A 501 19.77 -21.10 0.41
N THR A 502 20.86 -21.04 -0.35
CA THR A 502 20.91 -20.62 -1.75
C THR A 502 19.86 -21.36 -2.58
N GLY A 503 19.16 -20.63 -3.45
CA GLY A 503 18.32 -21.20 -4.50
C GLY A 503 19.14 -21.62 -5.71
N TYR A 504 18.46 -22.23 -6.69
CA TYR A 504 19.16 -22.77 -7.87
C TYR A 504 18.35 -22.56 -9.15
N LYS A 505 19.05 -22.48 -10.26
CA LYS A 505 18.50 -22.74 -11.58
C LYS A 505 18.94 -24.15 -12.00
N PHE A 506 17.95 -25.02 -12.27
CA PHE A 506 18.22 -26.40 -12.69
C PHE A 506 17.95 -26.63 -14.18
N ALA A 507 18.65 -27.55 -14.77
CA ALA A 507 18.31 -28.14 -16.06
C ALA A 507 17.05 -29.04 -15.91
N TYR A 508 16.29 -29.18 -16.98
CA TYR A 508 15.06 -30.00 -16.97
C TYR A 508 15.37 -31.48 -16.98
N GLU A 509 16.38 -31.89 -17.73
CA GLU A 509 16.66 -33.28 -18.07
C GLU A 509 17.13 -34.09 -16.86
N ASP A 510 18.03 -33.56 -16.08
CA ASP A 510 18.74 -34.28 -15.02
C ASP A 510 18.83 -33.50 -13.69
N GLY A 511 18.28 -32.29 -13.66
CA GLY A 511 18.38 -31.41 -12.50
C GLY A 511 19.79 -30.85 -12.23
N ALA A 512 20.68 -30.87 -13.21
CA ALA A 512 22.01 -30.26 -13.09
C ALA A 512 21.88 -28.78 -12.70
N VAL A 513 22.76 -28.30 -11.82
CA VAL A 513 22.77 -26.89 -11.37
C VAL A 513 23.38 -26.03 -12.49
N LEU A 514 22.55 -25.17 -13.09
CA LEU A 514 22.97 -24.21 -14.11
C LEU A 514 23.46 -22.89 -13.49
N ALA A 515 22.89 -22.51 -12.35
CA ALA A 515 23.28 -21.31 -11.62
C ALA A 515 22.80 -21.38 -10.17
N GLU A 516 23.47 -20.63 -9.30
CA GLU A 516 22.98 -20.32 -7.97
C GLU A 516 22.12 -19.05 -8.00
N LEU A 517 21.08 -19.01 -7.15
CA LEU A 517 20.20 -17.89 -6.97
C LEU A 517 20.32 -17.34 -5.55
N PRO A 518 20.10 -16.04 -5.32
CA PRO A 518 20.11 -15.47 -3.98
C PRO A 518 19.13 -16.17 -3.03
N MET A 519 19.41 -16.06 -1.72
CA MET A 519 18.60 -16.64 -0.67
C MET A 519 17.16 -16.12 -0.68
N ARG A 520 16.22 -17.04 -0.52
CA ARG A 520 14.82 -16.72 -0.24
C ARG A 520 14.59 -16.59 1.26
N ARG A 521 13.69 -15.67 1.65
CA ARG A 521 13.21 -15.59 3.03
C ARG A 521 11.75 -15.99 3.14
N ALA A 522 11.46 -16.94 4.04
CA ALA A 522 10.12 -17.30 4.50
C ALA A 522 9.08 -17.53 3.38
N CYS A 523 7.84 -17.28 3.76
CA CYS A 523 6.65 -17.53 2.98
C CYS A 523 6.52 -16.55 1.81
N THR A 524 6.36 -17.04 0.62
CA THR A 524 5.84 -16.30 -0.56
C THR A 524 5.97 -17.20 -1.77
N ARG A 525 5.03 -17.12 -2.71
CA ARG A 525 5.15 -17.71 -4.03
C ARG A 525 6.23 -16.98 -4.84
N ALA A 526 7.08 -17.69 -5.54
CA ALA A 526 7.91 -17.12 -6.61
C ALA A 526 7.03 -16.95 -7.87
N THR A 527 7.25 -15.88 -8.63
CA THR A 527 6.53 -15.58 -9.87
C THR A 527 7.49 -15.08 -10.93
N GLY A 528 7.16 -15.27 -12.21
CA GLY A 528 7.99 -14.88 -13.32
C GLY A 528 7.29 -13.96 -14.31
N SER A 529 8.01 -12.97 -14.83
CA SER A 529 7.69 -12.22 -16.05
C SER A 529 8.59 -12.68 -17.19
N VAL A 530 8.44 -12.07 -18.36
CA VAL A 530 9.29 -12.42 -19.51
C VAL A 530 10.77 -12.12 -19.31
N ASP A 531 11.12 -11.19 -18.43
CA ASP A 531 12.49 -10.74 -18.18
C ASP A 531 12.99 -10.91 -16.74
N SER A 532 12.12 -11.35 -15.82
CA SER A 532 12.46 -11.37 -14.40
C SER A 532 11.80 -12.52 -13.64
N VAL A 533 12.42 -12.92 -12.53
CA VAL A 533 11.84 -13.80 -11.50
C VAL A 533 11.78 -13.01 -10.19
N PHE A 534 10.63 -13.09 -9.50
CA PHE A 534 10.37 -12.37 -8.25
C PHE A 534 10.14 -13.36 -7.12
N TYR A 535 10.74 -13.11 -5.97
CA TYR A 535 10.43 -13.78 -4.71
C TYR A 535 10.82 -12.94 -3.50
N ARG A 536 10.45 -13.38 -2.32
CA ARG A 536 10.74 -12.67 -1.09
C ARG A 536 12.20 -12.85 -0.66
N ALA A 537 12.87 -11.74 -0.37
CA ALA A 537 14.13 -11.67 0.33
C ALA A 537 13.96 -11.07 1.74
N ALA A 538 15.05 -10.92 2.48
CA ALA A 538 15.04 -10.31 3.80
C ALA A 538 14.58 -8.85 3.75
N GLU A 539 14.97 -8.13 2.72
CA GLU A 539 14.73 -6.70 2.49
C GLU A 539 13.43 -6.39 1.75
N GLY A 540 12.66 -7.37 1.36
CA GLY A 540 11.39 -7.16 0.67
C GLY A 540 11.23 -8.07 -0.54
N THR A 541 10.96 -7.51 -1.72
CA THR A 541 10.92 -8.21 -2.99
C THR A 541 12.28 -8.21 -3.63
N MET A 542 12.75 -9.39 -4.01
CA MET A 542 13.90 -9.56 -4.90
C MET A 542 13.41 -9.77 -6.33
N ARG A 543 14.00 -9.06 -7.29
CA ARG A 543 13.83 -9.27 -8.73
C ARG A 543 15.16 -9.76 -9.30
N ILE A 544 15.13 -10.86 -10.01
CA ILE A 544 16.30 -11.39 -10.71
C ILE A 544 16.05 -11.21 -12.20
N GLY A 545 16.93 -10.48 -12.89
CA GLY A 545 16.95 -10.39 -14.35
C GLY A 545 17.32 -11.74 -14.96
N THR A 546 16.53 -12.23 -15.92
CA THR A 546 16.76 -13.56 -16.49
C THR A 546 17.88 -13.59 -17.54
N ALA A 547 18.14 -12.46 -18.20
CA ALA A 547 19.17 -12.34 -19.21
C ALA A 547 20.58 -12.15 -18.65
N ASP A 548 20.72 -11.30 -17.61
CA ASP A 548 22.01 -10.86 -17.04
C ASP A 548 22.26 -11.36 -15.62
N ARG A 549 21.23 -11.98 -15.01
CA ARG A 549 21.24 -12.41 -13.62
C ARG A 549 21.41 -11.27 -12.60
N SER A 550 21.14 -10.03 -13.02
CA SER A 550 21.13 -8.87 -12.13
C SER A 550 20.14 -9.06 -11.00
N VAL A 551 20.51 -8.60 -9.80
CA VAL A 551 19.67 -8.68 -8.60
C VAL A 551 19.25 -7.29 -8.21
N HIS A 552 17.94 -7.09 -8.12
CA HIS A 552 17.32 -5.81 -7.74
C HIS A 552 16.41 -6.00 -6.54
N HIS A 553 16.42 -5.04 -5.63
CA HIS A 553 15.57 -5.06 -4.46
C HIS A 553 14.44 -4.04 -4.59
N ILE A 554 13.21 -4.52 -4.58
CA ILE A 554 12.02 -3.68 -4.58
C ILE A 554 11.51 -3.61 -3.13
N ALA A 555 12.21 -2.84 -2.31
CA ALA A 555 11.78 -2.46 -0.96
C ALA A 555 11.08 -1.09 -1.04
N PRO A 556 10.20 -0.77 -0.16
CA PRO A 556 9.89 -1.34 1.15
C PRO A 556 8.72 -2.33 1.18
N MET A 557 8.49 -3.07 0.15
CA MET A 557 7.43 -4.08 0.09
C MET A 557 7.98 -5.46 -0.28
N ARG A 558 7.28 -6.49 0.15
CA ARG A 558 7.55 -7.89 -0.21
C ARG A 558 6.38 -8.47 -1.00
N PRO A 559 6.57 -9.54 -1.76
CA PRO A 559 5.44 -10.22 -2.39
C PRO A 559 4.44 -10.73 -1.34
N PRO A 560 3.13 -10.74 -1.63
CA PRO A 560 2.13 -11.37 -0.78
C PRO A 560 2.42 -12.85 -0.53
N CYS A 561 1.97 -13.34 0.63
CA CYS A 561 2.33 -14.69 1.09
C CYS A 561 1.83 -15.80 0.17
N GLN A 562 0.61 -15.69 -0.35
CA GLN A 562 -0.02 -16.72 -1.17
C GLN A 562 0.10 -16.43 -2.67
N ASP A 563 -0.10 -15.20 -3.08
CA ASP A 563 -0.18 -14.85 -4.50
C ASP A 563 1.17 -14.58 -5.16
N GLY A 564 2.15 -14.08 -4.41
CA GLY A 564 3.37 -13.58 -5.03
C GLY A 564 3.15 -12.21 -5.70
N VAL A 565 3.96 -11.87 -6.68
CA VAL A 565 3.74 -10.71 -7.57
C VAL A 565 2.87 -11.19 -8.73
N ILE A 566 1.71 -10.58 -8.92
CA ILE A 566 0.85 -10.88 -10.08
C ILE A 566 1.29 -10.00 -11.24
N ILE A 567 1.51 -10.59 -12.40
CA ILE A 567 1.90 -9.90 -13.63
C ILE A 567 0.77 -10.07 -14.64
N SER A 568 0.05 -9.00 -14.96
CA SER A 568 -1.11 -9.04 -15.85
C SER A 568 -1.36 -7.67 -16.47
N ASP A 569 -1.85 -7.65 -17.71
CA ASP A 569 -2.28 -6.46 -18.42
C ASP A 569 -1.20 -5.34 -18.48
N GLY A 570 0.07 -5.73 -18.59
CA GLY A 570 1.22 -4.83 -18.61
C GLY A 570 1.67 -4.30 -17.25
N MET A 571 1.11 -4.81 -16.15
CA MET A 571 1.30 -4.30 -14.80
C MET A 571 1.87 -5.35 -13.86
N LEU A 572 2.56 -4.91 -12.81
CA LEU A 572 2.95 -5.72 -11.67
C LEU A 572 2.12 -5.31 -10.46
N LEU A 573 1.55 -6.29 -9.75
CA LEU A 573 0.65 -6.05 -8.63
C LEU A 573 1.15 -6.74 -7.36
N TRP A 574 1.24 -5.97 -6.26
CA TRP A 574 1.52 -6.46 -4.90
C TRP A 574 0.32 -6.27 -4.00
N GLY A 575 0.26 -7.06 -2.94
CA GLY A 575 -0.74 -6.91 -1.89
C GLY A 575 -2.20 -6.98 -2.35
N PRO A 576 -3.11 -6.65 -1.45
CA PRO A 576 -2.87 -6.36 -0.03
C PRO A 576 -2.27 -7.54 0.75
N TRP A 577 -1.89 -7.31 2.01
CA TRP A 577 -1.20 -8.33 2.80
C TRP A 577 -2.03 -8.83 3.98
N MET A 578 -1.85 -10.10 4.30
CA MET A 578 -2.44 -10.72 5.50
C MET A 578 -1.67 -10.33 6.77
N CYS A 579 -0.37 -10.09 6.68
CA CYS A 579 0.45 -9.71 7.81
C CYS A 579 1.39 -8.55 7.46
N GLY A 580 1.84 -7.83 8.48
CA GLY A 580 2.73 -6.69 8.33
C GLY A 580 4.23 -7.02 8.30
N CYS A 581 4.68 -8.29 8.08
CA CYS A 581 6.11 -8.65 8.11
C CYS A 581 6.92 -7.98 7.00
N ASN A 582 8.02 -7.29 7.34
CA ASN A 582 8.95 -6.68 6.37
C ASN A 582 8.26 -5.74 5.36
N LEU A 583 7.40 -4.87 5.85
CA LEU A 583 6.69 -3.88 5.03
C LEU A 583 6.87 -2.48 5.60
N SER A 584 7.06 -1.50 4.72
CA SER A 584 6.97 -0.07 5.02
C SER A 584 5.88 0.59 4.18
N LEU A 585 5.54 0.04 3.01
CA LEU A 585 4.35 0.38 2.24
C LEU A 585 3.33 -0.75 2.33
N TYR A 586 2.05 -0.39 2.34
CA TYR A 586 0.91 -1.27 2.57
C TYR A 586 -0.16 -1.08 1.52
N GLY A 587 -1.05 -2.04 1.43
CA GLY A 587 -2.21 -1.99 0.55
C GLY A 587 -2.00 -2.72 -0.77
N HIS A 588 -2.88 -2.44 -1.71
CA HIS A 588 -2.76 -2.90 -3.09
C HIS A 588 -1.85 -1.92 -3.84
N ILE A 589 -0.71 -2.39 -4.32
CA ILE A 589 0.31 -1.58 -4.96
C ILE A 589 0.51 -2.07 -6.40
N GLY A 590 0.46 -1.15 -7.34
CA GLY A 590 0.76 -1.42 -8.75
C GLY A 590 2.04 -0.72 -9.20
N LEU A 591 2.85 -1.43 -9.97
CA LEU A 591 3.99 -0.87 -10.69
C LEU A 591 3.76 -1.02 -12.19
N ALA A 592 4.13 0.03 -12.94
CA ALA A 592 4.13 0.05 -14.40
C ALA A 592 5.55 0.09 -14.94
N PRO A 593 5.79 -0.37 -16.17
CA PRO A 593 7.07 -0.13 -16.87
C PRO A 593 7.41 1.35 -16.89
N ALA A 594 8.66 1.67 -16.59
CA ALA A 594 9.16 3.05 -16.64
C ALA A 594 9.47 3.52 -18.07
N GLY A 595 9.57 2.60 -19.02
CA GLY A 595 9.94 2.91 -20.39
C GLY A 595 11.33 3.55 -20.48
N ASP A 596 11.41 4.72 -21.09
CA ASP A 596 12.62 5.52 -21.28
C ASP A 596 12.81 6.61 -20.20
N PHE A 597 12.07 6.50 -19.08
CA PHE A 597 12.17 7.45 -17.98
C PHE A 597 13.58 7.53 -17.41
N SER A 598 14.11 8.75 -17.28
CA SER A 598 15.41 8.97 -16.65
C SER A 598 15.29 9.10 -15.14
N PHE A 599 15.81 8.12 -14.39
CA PHE A 599 15.85 8.14 -12.93
C PHE A 599 16.86 9.16 -12.38
N ARG A 600 17.78 9.65 -13.20
CA ARG A 600 18.79 10.64 -12.87
C ARG A 600 18.76 11.79 -13.88
N PRO A 601 17.70 12.63 -13.85
CA PRO A 601 17.51 13.68 -14.85
C PRO A 601 18.48 14.84 -14.70
N GLY A 602 19.25 14.89 -13.62
CA GLY A 602 20.02 16.08 -13.24
C GLY A 602 19.15 17.19 -12.68
N SER A 603 19.77 18.30 -12.30
CA SER A 603 19.07 19.51 -11.90
C SER A 603 19.28 20.59 -12.94
N ASP A 604 18.23 21.34 -13.24
CA ASP A 604 18.28 22.52 -14.09
C ASP A 604 17.40 23.66 -13.54
N ASP A 605 17.66 24.86 -13.98
CA ASP A 605 16.94 26.07 -13.56
C ASP A 605 15.48 26.10 -14.10
N SER A 606 15.12 25.25 -15.06
CA SER A 606 13.76 25.20 -15.62
C SER A 606 12.72 24.68 -14.60
N ARG A 607 13.20 24.09 -13.50
CA ARG A 607 12.36 23.65 -12.37
C ARG A 607 11.90 24.78 -11.46
N LEU A 608 12.58 25.95 -11.54
CA LEU A 608 12.30 27.12 -10.70
C LEU A 608 11.39 28.11 -11.43
N VAL A 609 10.30 28.49 -10.78
CA VAL A 609 9.40 29.55 -11.24
C VAL A 609 9.40 30.67 -10.21
N SER A 610 9.89 31.83 -10.60
CA SER A 610 9.73 33.07 -9.82
C SER A 610 8.32 33.61 -10.00
N LEU A 611 7.60 33.83 -8.92
CA LEU A 611 6.19 34.26 -8.92
C LEU A 611 6.04 35.76 -8.61
N SER A 612 6.98 36.31 -7.83
CA SER A 612 7.05 37.75 -7.54
C SER A 612 8.46 38.19 -7.13
N ASP A 613 8.63 39.47 -6.80
CA ASP A 613 9.90 40.00 -6.27
C ASP A 613 10.27 39.27 -4.96
N THR A 614 11.43 38.63 -4.94
CA THR A 614 11.97 37.89 -3.82
C THR A 614 12.90 38.72 -2.92
N THR A 615 13.28 39.94 -3.36
CA THR A 615 14.26 40.80 -2.65
C THR A 615 13.59 41.63 -1.59
N ASN A 616 12.36 42.07 -1.85
CA ASN A 616 11.61 42.99 -0.98
C ASN A 616 10.52 42.22 -0.19
N VAL A 617 10.95 41.61 0.91
CA VAL A 617 10.08 40.77 1.77
C VAL A 617 9.83 41.53 3.08
N THR A 618 8.56 41.61 3.47
CA THR A 618 8.14 42.18 4.76
C THR A 618 8.76 41.39 5.91
N PRO A 619 9.53 42.00 6.79
CA PRO A 619 10.12 41.31 7.92
C PRO A 619 9.05 40.71 8.82
N LEU A 620 9.20 39.44 9.19
CA LEU A 620 8.48 38.80 10.27
C LEU A 620 9.54 38.39 11.31
N PRO A 621 9.63 39.04 12.45
CA PRO A 621 10.66 38.73 13.43
C PRO A 621 10.37 37.35 14.05
N VAL A 622 11.28 36.42 13.89
CA VAL A 622 11.26 35.09 14.55
C VAL A 622 12.25 35.17 15.71
N THR A 623 11.78 34.83 16.89
CA THR A 623 12.59 34.80 18.13
C THR A 623 12.94 33.37 18.52
N ALA A 624 13.93 33.21 19.40
CA ALA A 624 14.29 31.89 19.96
C ALA A 624 13.17 31.24 20.81
N GLN A 625 12.13 32.00 21.13
CA GLN A 625 10.97 31.55 21.91
C GLN A 625 9.79 31.17 21.02
N ASP A 626 9.88 31.39 19.72
CA ASP A 626 8.87 30.98 18.76
C ASP A 626 8.97 29.49 18.43
N TRP A 627 7.97 28.98 17.68
CA TRP A 627 7.87 27.60 17.23
C TRP A 627 7.79 27.57 15.70
N PRO A 628 8.90 27.92 14.99
CA PRO A 628 8.85 28.30 13.58
C PRO A 628 8.80 27.11 12.61
N THR A 629 8.89 25.89 13.07
CA THR A 629 8.86 24.66 12.26
C THR A 629 8.24 23.51 13.04
N PHE A 630 7.97 22.41 12.39
CA PHE A 630 7.44 21.18 13.00
C PHE A 630 8.28 20.76 14.21
N GLN A 631 7.62 20.52 15.36
CA GLN A 631 8.27 20.17 16.64
C GLN A 631 9.30 21.21 17.13
N GLY A 632 9.16 22.47 16.76
CA GLY A 632 9.85 23.62 17.31
C GLY A 632 11.17 24.00 16.66
N ASP A 633 12.01 23.02 16.32
CA ASP A 633 13.32 23.24 15.72
C ASP A 633 13.66 22.22 14.62
N ASN A 634 14.73 22.46 13.87
CA ASN A 634 15.17 21.57 12.80
C ASN A 634 15.63 20.20 13.28
N GLY A 635 16.00 20.04 14.55
CA GLY A 635 16.35 18.78 15.19
C GLY A 635 15.14 17.94 15.62
N ARG A 636 13.93 18.52 15.56
CA ARG A 636 12.68 17.91 16.02
C ARG A 636 12.71 17.60 17.52
N SER A 637 13.28 18.52 18.33
CA SER A 637 13.48 18.31 19.75
C SER A 637 12.21 18.50 20.59
N SER A 638 11.20 19.16 20.07
CA SER A 638 9.99 19.60 20.78
C SER A 638 10.28 20.50 22.01
N ARG A 639 11.44 21.16 22.04
CA ARG A 639 11.84 22.01 23.16
C ARG A 639 11.39 23.44 23.00
N THR A 640 11.09 24.07 24.14
CA THR A 640 10.84 25.49 24.25
C THR A 640 11.59 26.09 25.43
N ALA A 641 12.00 27.34 25.31
CA ALA A 641 12.46 28.16 26.43
C ALA A 641 11.30 28.93 27.11
N THR A 642 10.12 28.92 26.53
CA THR A 642 8.93 29.59 27.05
C THR A 642 8.32 28.80 28.21
N ALA A 643 8.07 29.47 29.34
CA ALA A 643 7.43 28.85 30.50
C ALA A 643 6.02 28.36 30.17
N ILE A 644 5.69 27.15 30.59
CA ILE A 644 4.36 26.56 30.44
C ILE A 644 3.35 27.28 31.33
N PRO A 645 2.21 27.75 30.82
CA PRO A 645 1.19 28.41 31.62
C PRO A 645 0.62 27.48 32.71
N ALA A 646 0.39 28.01 33.90
CA ALA A 646 -0.05 27.25 35.07
C ALA A 646 -1.54 26.85 35.02
N SER A 647 -2.38 27.66 34.37
CA SER A 647 -3.84 27.43 34.29
C SER A 647 -4.37 28.01 32.96
N PRO A 648 -4.01 27.44 31.82
CA PRO A 648 -4.45 27.96 30.52
C PRO A 648 -5.95 27.73 30.33
N THR A 649 -6.63 28.68 29.68
CA THR A 649 -8.02 28.56 29.24
C THR A 649 -8.08 28.73 27.73
N GLN A 650 -9.04 28.10 27.08
CA GLN A 650 -9.27 28.29 25.64
C GLN A 650 -9.68 29.75 25.39
N GLN A 651 -8.95 30.41 24.51
CA GLN A 651 -9.15 31.79 24.14
C GLN A 651 -10.03 31.93 22.90
N TRP A 652 -9.73 31.11 21.90
CA TRP A 652 -10.47 31.06 20.65
C TRP A 652 -10.38 29.67 19.99
N SER A 653 -11.28 29.42 19.04
CA SER A 653 -11.24 28.30 18.09
C SER A 653 -11.56 28.78 16.69
N LEU A 654 -10.97 28.12 15.69
CA LEU A 654 -11.18 28.42 14.28
C LEU A 654 -11.30 27.12 13.51
N ASP A 655 -12.35 26.98 12.70
CA ASP A 655 -12.47 25.89 11.75
C ASP A 655 -11.66 26.23 10.48
N ILE A 656 -10.54 25.55 10.30
CA ILE A 656 -9.63 25.80 9.15
C ILE A 656 -9.84 24.78 8.04
N SER A 657 -10.42 23.61 8.34
CA SER A 657 -10.59 22.54 7.35
C SER A 657 -11.69 21.57 7.73
N ALA A 658 -12.93 21.90 7.38
CA ALA A 658 -14.08 21.01 7.69
C ALA A 658 -14.00 19.61 7.02
N GLN A 659 -13.14 19.41 6.01
CA GLN A 659 -13.04 18.16 5.24
C GLN A 659 -11.59 17.70 4.96
N GLY A 660 -10.60 18.36 5.56
CA GLY A 660 -9.19 18.01 5.35
C GLY A 660 -8.45 17.95 6.69
N PHE A 661 -7.48 17.06 6.78
CA PHE A 661 -6.59 17.01 7.94
C PHE A 661 -5.62 18.19 7.90
N PRO A 662 -5.63 19.09 8.90
CA PRO A 662 -4.60 20.11 9.02
C PRO A 662 -3.27 19.49 9.45
N THR A 663 -2.17 20.16 9.18
CA THR A 663 -0.87 19.79 9.74
C THR A 663 -0.76 20.26 11.19
N ALA A 664 0.30 19.85 11.88
CA ALA A 664 0.70 20.46 13.14
C ALA A 664 0.81 22.00 12.99
N PRO A 665 0.47 22.81 14.02
CA PRO A 665 0.63 24.25 13.97
C PRO A 665 2.10 24.63 14.18
N ILE A 666 2.49 25.75 13.61
CA ILE A 666 3.72 26.47 13.94
C ILE A 666 3.38 27.92 14.30
N ALA A 667 4.19 28.53 15.14
CA ALA A 667 3.93 29.88 15.64
C ALA A 667 5.19 30.74 15.54
N ALA A 668 5.11 31.87 14.84
CA ALA A 668 6.22 32.81 14.66
C ALA A 668 5.72 34.21 14.42
N GLY A 669 6.37 35.21 15.00
CA GLY A 669 6.11 36.62 14.75
C GLY A 669 4.68 37.08 15.02
N GLY A 670 3.99 36.45 15.99
CA GLY A 670 2.59 36.74 16.36
C GLY A 670 1.55 36.12 15.44
N LEU A 671 1.96 35.28 14.51
CA LEU A 671 1.09 34.48 13.62
C LEU A 671 1.21 32.99 13.94
N VAL A 672 0.15 32.25 13.65
CA VAL A 672 0.10 30.79 13.67
C VAL A 672 -0.13 30.31 12.24
N PHE A 673 0.67 29.34 11.81
CA PHE A 673 0.57 28.80 10.45
C PHE A 673 0.30 27.29 10.52
N CYS A 674 -0.46 26.81 9.56
CA CYS A 674 -0.64 25.39 9.29
C CYS A 674 -0.91 25.17 7.80
N GLY A 675 -0.59 23.97 7.32
CA GLY A 675 -1.03 23.46 6.03
C GLY A 675 -2.20 22.52 6.19
N ASP A 676 -2.74 22.01 5.09
CA ASP A 676 -3.71 20.91 5.10
C ASP A 676 -3.60 19.99 3.90
N HIS A 677 -4.34 18.87 3.97
CA HIS A 677 -4.36 17.88 2.89
C HIS A 677 -5.11 18.35 1.61
N GLN A 678 -5.71 19.54 1.62
CA GLN A 678 -6.28 20.18 0.44
C GLN A 678 -5.29 21.12 -0.26
N GLY A 679 -4.06 21.24 0.29
CA GLY A 679 -3.02 22.09 -0.23
C GLY A 679 -3.14 23.56 0.17
N ARG A 680 -3.93 23.87 1.20
CA ARG A 680 -4.06 25.22 1.71
C ARG A 680 -2.99 25.51 2.76
N VAL A 681 -2.48 26.73 2.73
CA VAL A 681 -1.66 27.32 3.80
C VAL A 681 -2.48 28.40 4.49
N TRP A 682 -2.59 28.30 5.79
CA TRP A 682 -3.31 29.23 6.64
C TRP A 682 -2.35 30.01 7.50
N ALA A 683 -2.57 31.33 7.60
CA ALA A 683 -1.93 32.19 8.59
C ALA A 683 -3.01 32.92 9.37
N VAL A 684 -3.01 32.78 10.69
CA VAL A 684 -3.96 33.42 11.60
C VAL A 684 -3.23 34.18 12.69
N ARG A 685 -3.83 35.25 13.20
CA ARG A 685 -3.23 35.99 14.31
C ARG A 685 -3.32 35.19 15.61
N ALA A 686 -2.19 35.05 16.28
CA ALA A 686 -2.07 34.25 17.50
C ALA A 686 -3.02 34.73 18.61
N ARG A 687 -3.20 36.06 18.76
CA ARG A 687 -3.96 36.67 19.87
C ARG A 687 -5.48 36.42 19.82
N ASP A 688 -6.08 36.32 18.63
CA ASP A 688 -7.55 36.32 18.44
C ASP A 688 -8.06 35.35 17.39
N GLY A 689 -7.17 34.57 16.72
CA GLY A 689 -7.56 33.59 15.71
C GLY A 689 -8.06 34.20 14.39
N ALA A 690 -7.95 35.52 14.20
CA ALA A 690 -8.42 36.13 12.97
C ALA A 690 -7.53 35.74 11.78
N LEU A 691 -8.18 35.35 10.68
CA LEU A 691 -7.49 35.01 9.42
C LEU A 691 -6.68 36.22 8.93
N GLN A 692 -5.39 36.02 8.75
CA GLN A 692 -4.50 37.01 8.17
C GLN A 692 -4.41 36.82 6.65
N TRP A 693 -4.14 35.61 6.19
CA TRP A 693 -4.14 35.25 4.79
C TRP A 693 -4.30 33.74 4.60
N LYS A 694 -4.70 33.36 3.39
CA LYS A 694 -4.77 31.97 2.93
C LYS A 694 -4.12 31.87 1.55
N ALA A 695 -3.32 30.84 1.32
CA ALA A 695 -2.70 30.54 0.02
C ALA A 695 -2.87 29.06 -0.32
N HIS A 696 -2.51 28.67 -1.57
CA HIS A 696 -2.63 27.30 -2.05
C HIS A 696 -1.32 26.82 -2.66
N THR A 697 -1.00 25.55 -2.42
CA THR A 697 -0.06 24.75 -3.21
C THR A 697 -0.83 23.94 -4.25
N GLY A 698 -0.13 23.20 -5.12
CA GLY A 698 -0.75 22.35 -6.14
C GLY A 698 -1.31 21.02 -5.58
N GLY A 699 -0.83 20.56 -4.42
CA GLY A 699 -1.22 19.30 -3.79
C GLY A 699 -1.25 19.38 -2.27
N ALA A 700 -1.56 18.28 -1.59
CA ALA A 700 -1.63 18.21 -0.13
C ALA A 700 -0.32 18.66 0.55
N ILE A 701 -0.44 19.30 1.69
CA ILE A 701 0.67 19.60 2.61
C ILE A 701 0.58 18.58 3.74
N LEU A 702 1.59 17.70 3.85
CA LEU A 702 1.56 16.56 4.76
C LEU A 702 2.33 16.80 6.06
N VAL A 703 3.26 17.76 6.06
CA VAL A 703 4.05 18.18 7.22
C VAL A 703 3.95 19.70 7.35
N ALA A 704 3.92 20.19 8.58
CA ALA A 704 3.84 21.62 8.85
C ALA A 704 4.88 22.42 8.06
N PRO A 705 4.54 23.62 7.56
CA PRO A 705 5.48 24.52 6.91
C PRO A 705 6.60 24.96 7.87
N ALA A 706 7.61 25.65 7.35
CA ALA A 706 8.67 26.28 8.14
C ALA A 706 8.75 27.78 7.85
N VAL A 707 9.03 28.57 8.87
CA VAL A 707 9.19 30.04 8.76
C VAL A 707 10.63 30.43 9.09
N ALA A 708 11.27 31.17 8.18
CA ALA A 708 12.58 31.75 8.39
C ALA A 708 12.73 33.05 7.55
N ASP A 709 13.45 34.04 8.04
CA ASP A 709 13.81 35.28 7.33
C ASP A 709 12.62 35.94 6.62
N GLY A 710 11.46 36.04 7.30
CA GLY A 710 10.24 36.66 6.74
C GLY A 710 9.53 35.81 5.68
N ARG A 711 9.98 34.59 5.44
CA ARG A 711 9.42 33.67 4.44
C ARG A 711 8.83 32.43 5.10
N LEU A 712 7.76 31.90 4.49
CA LEU A 712 7.17 30.60 4.81
C LEU A 712 7.46 29.64 3.66
N PHE A 713 7.91 28.44 4.01
CA PHE A 713 8.22 27.36 3.06
C PHE A 713 7.34 26.16 3.32
N ALA A 714 6.78 25.59 2.25
CA ALA A 714 5.94 24.40 2.31
C ALA A 714 6.36 23.36 1.29
N GLY A 715 6.49 22.09 1.72
CA GLY A 715 6.59 20.95 0.81
C GLY A 715 5.19 20.44 0.46
N SER A 716 4.96 20.11 -0.79
CA SER A 716 3.66 19.73 -1.31
C SER A 716 3.67 18.37 -2.00
N ALA A 717 2.56 17.67 -1.90
CA ALA A 717 2.37 16.36 -2.54
C ALA A 717 2.30 16.41 -4.08
N ASP A 718 2.27 17.60 -4.68
CA ASP A 718 2.44 17.78 -6.13
C ASP A 718 3.91 17.67 -6.59
N GLY A 719 4.85 17.49 -5.65
CA GLY A 719 6.28 17.38 -5.93
C GLY A 719 7.04 18.72 -5.95
N HIS A 720 6.43 19.79 -5.43
CA HIS A 720 7.04 21.11 -5.38
C HIS A 720 7.34 21.60 -3.96
N VAL A 721 8.32 22.49 -3.88
CA VAL A 721 8.57 23.36 -2.73
C VAL A 721 8.04 24.74 -3.07
N TYR A 722 7.28 25.32 -2.16
CA TYR A 722 6.68 26.67 -2.28
C TYR A 722 7.27 27.62 -1.26
N ALA A 723 7.49 28.86 -1.67
CA ALA A 723 7.86 29.95 -0.77
C ALA A 723 6.85 31.10 -0.85
N TYR A 724 6.45 31.59 0.30
CA TYR A 724 5.54 32.72 0.47
C TYR A 724 6.18 33.74 1.39
N GLU A 725 5.80 35.01 1.24
CA GLU A 725 6.05 36.02 2.23
C GLU A 725 5.21 35.74 3.47
N ALA A 726 5.83 35.47 4.61
CA ALA A 726 5.15 34.97 5.80
C ALA A 726 4.11 35.94 6.38
N ALA A 727 4.35 37.25 6.27
CA ALA A 727 3.44 38.27 6.76
C ALA A 727 2.17 38.45 5.91
N THR A 728 2.24 38.25 4.60
CA THR A 728 1.17 38.62 3.65
C THR A 728 0.59 37.45 2.83
N GLY A 729 1.30 36.32 2.76
CA GLY A 729 0.94 35.19 1.90
C GLY A 729 1.27 35.39 0.42
N ARG A 730 1.96 36.49 0.06
CA ARG A 730 2.39 36.76 -1.33
C ARG A 730 3.31 35.63 -1.80
N PRO A 731 3.00 34.91 -2.92
CA PRO A 731 3.84 33.83 -3.43
C PRO A 731 5.15 34.45 -3.97
N LEU A 732 6.28 33.85 -3.59
CA LEU A 732 7.62 34.31 -3.98
C LEU A 732 8.19 33.47 -5.11
N TRP A 733 8.29 32.17 -4.89
CA TRP A 733 8.78 31.20 -5.87
C TRP A 733 8.22 29.80 -5.60
N ARG A 734 8.23 28.97 -6.64
CA ARG A 734 8.03 27.52 -6.50
C ARG A 734 9.13 26.78 -7.23
N PHE A 735 9.56 25.66 -6.66
CA PHE A 735 10.59 24.80 -7.22
C PHE A 735 10.07 23.37 -7.33
N ARG A 736 10.13 22.78 -8.53
CA ARG A 736 9.77 21.38 -8.75
C ARG A 736 10.90 20.46 -8.31
N ALA A 737 10.76 19.84 -7.14
CA ALA A 737 11.69 18.84 -6.62
C ALA A 737 11.49 17.48 -7.31
N ALA A 738 10.28 17.14 -7.75
CA ALA A 738 10.00 15.96 -8.57
C ALA A 738 10.77 16.02 -9.90
N PRO A 739 11.32 14.89 -10.39
CA PRO A 739 12.02 14.85 -11.68
C PRO A 739 11.08 15.08 -12.88
N ALA A 740 9.81 14.76 -12.73
CA ALA A 740 8.77 14.94 -13.73
C ALA A 740 7.41 15.23 -13.08
N ASP A 741 6.53 15.89 -13.85
CA ASP A 741 5.13 16.03 -13.47
C ASP A 741 4.40 14.72 -13.82
N ARG A 742 4.28 13.82 -12.84
CA ARG A 742 3.64 12.51 -12.97
C ARG A 742 2.85 12.21 -11.70
N TRP A 743 1.52 12.29 -11.81
CA TRP A 743 0.61 12.04 -10.71
C TRP A 743 0.04 10.64 -10.74
N ILE A 744 -0.11 10.06 -9.58
CA ILE A 744 -0.64 8.72 -9.33
C ILE A 744 -1.65 8.76 -8.18
N PRO A 745 -2.59 7.79 -8.09
CA PRO A 745 -3.44 7.66 -6.92
C PRO A 745 -2.67 7.03 -5.76
N VAL A 746 -2.78 7.67 -4.60
CA VAL A 746 -2.23 7.22 -3.33
C VAL A 746 -3.35 7.26 -2.30
N TYR A 747 -3.87 6.09 -1.94
CA TYR A 747 -5.00 5.90 -1.00
C TYR A 747 -6.20 6.80 -1.26
N GLY A 748 -6.63 6.82 -2.54
CA GLY A 748 -7.81 7.56 -2.97
C GLY A 748 -7.58 9.03 -3.29
N LYS A 749 -6.34 9.53 -3.20
CA LYS A 749 -5.97 10.90 -3.56
C LYS A 749 -4.93 10.91 -4.66
N LEU A 750 -4.97 11.90 -5.53
CA LEU A 750 -3.93 12.07 -6.54
C LEU A 750 -2.78 12.89 -5.99
N MET A 751 -1.55 12.43 -6.22
CA MET A 751 -0.33 13.16 -5.89
C MET A 751 0.81 12.79 -6.83
N SER A 752 1.91 13.53 -6.78
CA SER A 752 3.13 13.21 -7.52
C SER A 752 3.66 11.82 -7.14
N THR A 753 4.27 11.11 -8.09
CA THR A 753 5.10 9.93 -7.80
C THR A 753 6.27 10.29 -6.87
N TRP A 754 6.69 11.56 -6.89
CA TRP A 754 7.76 12.10 -6.04
C TRP A 754 7.25 13.29 -5.23
N PRO A 755 6.36 13.06 -4.24
CA PRO A 755 5.84 14.14 -3.41
C PRO A 755 6.94 14.64 -2.46
N VAL A 756 6.87 15.94 -2.08
CA VAL A 756 7.70 16.52 -1.00
C VAL A 756 7.01 16.24 0.34
N ALA A 757 6.88 14.96 0.65
CA ALA A 757 6.04 14.47 1.75
C ALA A 757 6.70 14.57 3.13
N GLY A 758 8.02 14.71 3.20
CA GLY A 758 8.78 14.89 4.44
C GLY A 758 8.80 16.33 4.96
N GLY A 759 8.10 17.24 4.29
CA GLY A 759 8.17 18.68 4.58
C GLY A 759 9.50 19.30 4.18
N VAL A 760 9.81 20.44 4.79
CA VAL A 760 11.05 21.18 4.58
C VAL A 760 11.71 21.54 5.90
N VAL A 761 13.02 21.72 5.88
CA VAL A 761 13.80 22.34 7.00
C VAL A 761 14.61 23.50 6.46
N VAL A 762 14.75 24.56 7.26
CA VAL A 762 15.46 25.76 6.84
C VAL A 762 16.56 26.09 7.83
N GLN A 763 17.80 26.21 7.34
CA GLN A 763 18.93 26.61 8.17
C GLN A 763 19.89 27.50 7.39
N ASP A 764 20.34 28.57 8.01
CA ASP A 764 21.36 29.48 7.47
C ASP A 764 21.07 29.96 6.04
N GLY A 765 19.79 30.35 5.77
CA GLY A 765 19.34 30.81 4.46
C GLY A 765 19.25 29.72 3.38
N VAL A 766 19.21 28.45 3.79
CA VAL A 766 19.08 27.29 2.90
C VAL A 766 17.83 26.48 3.26
N VAL A 767 17.02 26.18 2.25
CA VAL A 767 15.87 25.27 2.36
C VAL A 767 16.30 23.87 1.90
N TYR A 768 16.14 22.89 2.75
CA TYR A 768 16.38 21.48 2.44
C TYR A 768 15.04 20.78 2.23
N ALA A 769 14.95 20.03 1.15
CA ALA A 769 13.76 19.27 0.75
C ALA A 769 14.14 17.93 0.13
N ALA A 770 13.24 16.96 0.23
CA ALA A 770 13.35 15.67 -0.43
C ALA A 770 12.04 15.33 -1.13
N ALA A 771 12.14 14.70 -2.32
CA ALA A 771 11.01 14.24 -3.11
C ALA A 771 11.15 12.74 -3.42
N GLY A 772 10.09 11.96 -3.21
CA GLY A 772 10.05 10.52 -3.45
C GLY A 772 9.04 9.80 -2.57
N ILE A 773 8.78 8.54 -2.86
CA ILE A 773 8.02 7.61 -2.02
C ILE A 773 8.90 6.40 -1.71
N ALA A 774 9.33 5.69 -2.75
CA ALA A 774 10.13 4.49 -2.66
C ALA A 774 11.45 4.66 -3.40
N HIS A 775 12.49 3.99 -2.92
CA HIS A 775 13.84 4.15 -3.48
C HIS A 775 13.93 3.79 -4.96
N TYR A 776 13.18 2.77 -5.41
CA TYR A 776 13.21 2.32 -6.81
C TYR A 776 12.57 3.31 -7.80
N ASP A 777 11.76 4.27 -7.32
CA ASP A 777 11.27 5.40 -8.12
C ASP A 777 12.31 6.52 -8.25
N GLY A 778 13.39 6.45 -7.48
CA GLY A 778 14.34 7.52 -7.27
C GLY A 778 13.99 8.38 -6.06
N THR A 779 15.01 8.83 -5.34
CA THR A 779 14.89 9.78 -4.23
C THR A 779 15.72 11.00 -4.57
N HIS A 780 15.09 12.18 -4.58
CA HIS A 780 15.67 13.43 -5.03
C HIS A 780 15.79 14.39 -3.85
N VAL A 781 17.00 14.79 -3.47
CA VAL A 781 17.26 15.63 -2.29
C VAL A 781 17.93 16.92 -2.72
N PHE A 782 17.45 18.05 -2.19
CA PHE A 782 17.86 19.38 -2.60
C PHE A 782 18.25 20.26 -1.42
N ALA A 783 19.24 21.13 -1.65
CA ALA A 783 19.43 22.36 -0.91
C ALA A 783 19.15 23.54 -1.86
N LEU A 784 18.21 24.38 -1.47
CA LEU A 784 17.78 25.56 -2.23
C LEU A 784 18.15 26.83 -1.47
N ASP A 785 18.53 27.85 -2.17
CA ASP A 785 18.68 29.17 -1.59
C ASP A 785 17.31 29.71 -1.13
N ALA A 786 17.16 30.04 0.13
CA ALA A 786 15.86 30.37 0.72
C ALA A 786 15.26 31.67 0.10
N ALA A 787 16.10 32.62 -0.29
CA ALA A 787 15.64 33.87 -0.88
C ALA A 787 15.15 33.68 -2.31
N THR A 788 15.87 32.92 -3.11
CA THR A 788 15.69 32.85 -4.57
C THR A 788 15.13 31.55 -5.10
N GLY A 789 15.14 30.49 -4.32
CA GLY A 789 14.77 29.12 -4.76
C GLY A 789 15.82 28.43 -5.62
N LYS A 790 16.97 29.04 -5.90
CA LYS A 790 18.04 28.45 -6.73
C LYS A 790 18.70 27.27 -6.04
N VAL A 791 19.04 26.24 -6.82
CA VAL A 791 19.71 25.04 -6.32
C VAL A 791 21.14 25.38 -5.87
N LYS A 792 21.46 25.02 -4.63
CA LYS A 792 22.84 25.06 -4.10
C LYS A 792 23.55 23.72 -4.31
N TRP A 793 22.85 22.62 -4.03
CA TRP A 793 23.27 21.26 -4.37
C TRP A 793 22.06 20.35 -4.58
N TYR A 794 22.29 19.27 -5.27
CA TYR A 794 21.26 18.29 -5.65
C TYR A 794 21.84 16.87 -5.59
N ASN A 795 21.05 15.92 -5.05
CA ASN A 795 21.36 14.50 -5.04
C ASN A 795 20.20 13.72 -5.66
N ASP A 796 20.47 12.98 -6.76
CA ASP A 796 19.52 12.11 -7.45
C ASP A 796 20.00 10.65 -7.50
N SER A 797 21.05 10.32 -6.76
CA SER A 797 21.67 8.99 -6.79
C SER A 797 21.32 8.12 -5.58
N SER A 798 20.72 8.70 -4.54
CA SER A 798 20.47 8.00 -3.27
C SER A 798 19.33 6.98 -3.33
N GLY A 799 18.52 6.98 -4.36
CA GLY A 799 17.58 5.90 -4.67
C GLY A 799 18.27 4.56 -4.96
N THR A 800 19.52 4.61 -5.45
CA THR A 800 20.39 3.44 -5.63
C THR A 800 21.74 3.72 -5.01
N THR A 801 22.02 3.17 -3.82
CA THR A 801 23.28 3.41 -3.09
C THR A 801 24.42 2.46 -3.52
N SER A 802 24.09 1.36 -4.18
CA SER A 802 25.07 0.39 -4.70
C SER A 802 24.59 -0.17 -6.04
N PRO A 803 25.42 -0.12 -7.09
CA PRO A 803 25.10 -0.74 -8.37
C PRO A 803 24.92 -2.27 -8.29
N GLU A 804 25.69 -2.93 -7.39
CA GLU A 804 25.67 -4.39 -7.25
C GLU A 804 24.40 -4.88 -6.54
N MET A 805 23.83 -4.07 -5.65
CA MET A 805 22.70 -4.48 -4.81
C MET A 805 21.40 -3.75 -5.11
N ASP A 806 21.47 -2.70 -5.91
CA ASP A 806 20.32 -1.89 -6.37
C ASP A 806 19.31 -1.58 -5.27
N HIS A 807 19.79 -1.15 -4.13
CA HIS A 807 18.96 -0.66 -3.05
C HIS A 807 19.37 0.75 -2.62
N GLY A 808 18.43 1.50 -2.03
CA GLY A 808 18.66 2.89 -1.67
C GLY A 808 17.78 3.36 -0.53
N VAL A 809 17.73 4.67 -0.36
CA VAL A 809 16.89 5.33 0.64
C VAL A 809 15.57 5.76 0.02
N SER A 810 14.47 5.50 0.71
CA SER A 810 13.11 6.00 0.40
C SER A 810 12.81 7.22 1.26
N LEU A 811 11.83 8.04 0.89
CA LEU A 811 11.34 9.13 1.72
C LEU A 811 10.08 8.67 2.47
N GLN A 812 10.23 8.31 3.73
CA GLN A 812 9.16 7.72 4.54
C GLN A 812 8.91 8.46 5.88
N GLY A 813 9.41 9.67 6.02
CA GLY A 813 9.20 10.48 7.22
C GLY A 813 9.71 11.91 7.08
N GLU A 814 9.52 12.67 8.15
CA GLU A 814 9.87 14.09 8.20
C GLU A 814 11.38 14.32 8.16
N LEU A 815 11.76 15.43 7.51
CA LEU A 815 13.13 15.89 7.49
C LEU A 815 13.55 16.49 8.83
N SER A 816 14.79 16.24 9.22
CA SER A 816 15.44 16.88 10.38
C SER A 816 16.90 17.17 10.09
N ILE A 817 17.48 18.13 10.81
CA ILE A 817 18.92 18.42 10.79
C ILE A 817 19.50 18.09 12.16
N ARG A 818 20.48 17.17 12.18
CA ARG A 818 21.18 16.79 13.41
C ARG A 818 22.67 16.56 13.12
N ASN A 819 23.53 17.13 13.93
CA ASN A 819 24.99 16.98 13.83
C ASN A 819 25.57 17.29 12.43
N GLY A 820 25.05 18.33 11.75
CA GLY A 820 25.49 18.69 10.40
C GLY A 820 25.00 17.76 9.29
N GLU A 821 24.04 16.90 9.57
CA GLU A 821 23.42 15.99 8.60
C GLU A 821 21.94 16.28 8.42
N LEU A 822 21.47 16.24 7.18
CA LEU A 822 20.06 16.12 6.85
C LEU A 822 19.64 14.66 7.00
N ARG A 823 18.54 14.42 7.70
CA ARG A 823 18.06 13.08 8.03
C ARG A 823 16.55 12.94 7.83
N PHE A 824 16.10 11.73 7.48
CA PHE A 824 14.70 11.32 7.45
C PHE A 824 14.58 9.80 7.53
N VAL A 825 13.38 9.28 7.84
CA VAL A 825 13.09 7.85 7.85
C VAL A 825 13.20 7.31 6.42
N ALA A 826 14.06 6.32 6.21
CA ALA A 826 14.38 5.81 4.88
C ALA A 826 13.45 4.67 4.41
N GLY A 827 12.78 3.96 5.33
CA GLY A 827 11.69 3.02 5.03
C GLY A 827 12.02 1.85 4.10
N SER A 828 13.30 1.52 3.94
CA SER A 828 13.76 0.39 3.12
C SER A 828 14.80 -0.42 3.89
N VAL A 829 15.87 -0.84 3.26
CA VAL A 829 17.01 -1.50 3.91
C VAL A 829 17.69 -0.60 4.94
N HIS A 830 17.59 0.71 4.76
CA HIS A 830 18.09 1.70 5.70
C HIS A 830 16.96 2.19 6.61
N GLU A 831 17.19 2.24 7.91
CA GLU A 831 16.23 2.80 8.87
C GLU A 831 16.15 4.32 8.75
N GLU A 832 17.29 4.98 8.58
CA GLU A 832 17.43 6.43 8.46
C GLU A 832 18.28 6.78 7.25
N ALA A 833 17.80 7.71 6.44
CA ALA A 833 18.57 8.34 5.39
C ALA A 833 19.41 9.47 5.99
N ARG A 834 20.68 9.59 5.55
CA ARG A 834 21.65 10.54 6.07
C ARG A 834 22.39 11.22 4.92
N PHE A 835 22.42 12.55 4.95
CA PHE A 835 23.11 13.34 3.93
C PHE A 835 24.00 14.39 4.60
N ASP A 836 25.19 14.57 4.07
CA ASP A 836 26.04 15.70 4.44
C ASP A 836 25.36 17.02 4.06
N LEU A 837 25.18 17.88 5.05
CA LEU A 837 24.39 19.10 4.89
C LEU A 837 25.02 20.10 3.91
N ALA A 838 26.35 20.14 3.80
CA ALA A 838 27.07 21.08 2.96
C ALA A 838 27.15 20.63 1.50
N THR A 839 27.26 19.33 1.25
CA THR A 839 27.55 18.77 -0.08
C THR A 839 26.40 17.98 -0.69
N GLY A 840 25.41 17.57 0.11
CA GLY A 840 24.33 16.68 -0.34
C GLY A 840 24.77 15.23 -0.61
N LYS A 841 25.99 14.84 -0.21
CA LYS A 841 26.45 13.47 -0.35
C LYS A 841 25.63 12.56 0.56
N CYS A 842 25.05 11.50 0.00
CA CYS A 842 24.43 10.42 0.81
C CYS A 842 25.50 9.70 1.63
N LEU A 843 25.27 9.59 2.95
CA LEU A 843 26.19 8.98 3.91
C LEU A 843 25.81 7.54 4.26
N ASN A 844 24.73 7.02 3.64
CA ASN A 844 24.35 5.63 3.81
C ASN A 844 25.30 4.73 3.00
N GLU A 845 25.89 3.76 3.69
CA GLU A 845 26.73 2.75 3.05
C GLU A 845 25.89 1.58 2.57
N PRO A 846 26.25 0.91 1.46
CA PRO A 846 25.59 -0.31 1.01
C PRO A 846 25.54 -1.38 2.12
N VAL A 847 24.41 -2.03 2.31
CA VAL A 847 24.20 -3.04 3.36
C VAL A 847 24.00 -4.40 2.73
N ASN A 848 24.87 -5.34 3.03
CA ASN A 848 24.68 -6.75 2.66
C ASN A 848 23.66 -7.38 3.60
N VAL A 849 22.44 -7.55 3.12
CA VAL A 849 21.34 -8.26 3.79
C VAL A 849 20.92 -7.63 5.13
N PRO A 850 19.84 -6.92 5.16
CA PRO A 850 19.28 -6.40 6.40
C PRO A 850 18.76 -7.55 7.24
N SER A 851 19.16 -7.55 8.48
CA SER A 851 18.91 -8.64 9.41
C SER A 851 17.46 -8.77 9.84
N SER A 852 16.63 -7.73 9.77
CA SER A 852 15.25 -7.88 10.22
C SER A 852 14.46 -6.56 10.24
N GLY A 853 13.35 -6.54 9.56
CA GLY A 853 12.27 -5.59 9.79
C GLY A 853 12.59 -4.16 9.38
N PHE A 854 11.79 -3.63 8.48
CA PHE A 854 11.83 -2.22 8.14
C PHE A 854 11.21 -1.39 9.25
N PRO A 855 11.65 -0.15 9.48
CA PRO A 855 10.94 0.77 10.34
C PRO A 855 9.51 0.97 9.82
N SER A 856 8.56 1.06 10.72
CA SER A 856 7.19 1.39 10.36
C SER A 856 7.11 2.83 9.91
N ALA A 857 6.93 3.06 8.64
CA ALA A 857 6.79 4.38 8.08
C ALA A 857 5.38 4.54 7.51
N TYR A 858 4.42 4.75 8.38
CA TYR A 858 3.04 4.95 7.97
C TYR A 858 2.72 6.41 7.63
N TYR A 859 3.41 7.30 8.30
CA TYR A 859 3.29 8.71 8.13
C TYR A 859 4.36 9.19 7.13
N PRO A 860 4.06 10.11 6.24
CA PRO A 860 2.81 10.88 6.15
C PRO A 860 1.71 10.22 5.31
N TYR A 861 1.92 9.07 4.70
CA TYR A 861 1.00 8.47 3.72
C TYR A 861 -0.24 7.82 4.38
N TYR A 862 -0.18 7.46 5.66
CA TYR A 862 -1.25 6.79 6.40
C TYR A 862 -1.59 7.54 7.69
N PRO A 863 -2.19 8.72 7.62
CA PRO A 863 -2.45 9.51 8.82
C PRO A 863 -3.34 8.80 9.85
N GLU A 864 -4.30 7.99 9.40
CA GLU A 864 -5.16 7.20 10.29
C GLU A 864 -4.47 5.99 10.92
N TYR A 865 -3.37 5.52 10.36
CA TYR A 865 -2.58 4.40 10.88
C TYR A 865 -1.22 4.84 11.40
N GLY A 866 -0.92 6.12 11.36
CA GLY A 866 0.34 6.66 11.84
C GLY A 866 0.60 6.24 13.28
N PRO A 867 1.84 5.85 13.62
CA PRO A 867 2.19 5.60 14.99
C PRO A 867 1.97 6.88 15.80
N TYR A 868 1.67 6.73 17.07
CA TYR A 868 1.77 7.83 17.99
C TYR A 868 3.16 8.46 17.87
N THR A 869 3.28 9.77 18.09
CA THR A 869 4.57 10.43 17.97
C THR A 869 5.60 9.75 18.89
N SER A 870 6.84 9.73 18.48
CA SER A 870 7.95 9.39 19.38
C SER A 870 8.60 10.68 19.90
N LEU A 871 9.17 10.62 21.08
CA LEU A 871 9.91 11.73 21.67
C LEU A 871 11.27 11.24 22.17
N ASP A 872 12.34 11.92 21.76
CA ASP A 872 13.68 11.78 22.30
C ASP A 872 14.22 13.20 22.54
N CYS A 873 13.88 13.76 23.67
CA CYS A 873 14.25 15.11 24.06
C CYS A 873 15.32 15.11 25.13
N ARG A 874 16.55 15.51 24.78
CA ARG A 874 17.65 15.68 25.75
C ARG A 874 17.56 17.04 26.40
N LEU A 875 17.52 17.06 27.73
CA LEU A 875 17.51 18.26 28.54
C LEU A 875 18.94 18.82 28.73
N PRO A 876 19.09 20.10 29.10
CA PRO A 876 20.40 20.73 29.28
C PRO A 876 21.31 20.04 30.33
N ASP A 877 20.72 19.44 31.37
CA ASP A 877 21.37 18.68 32.41
C ASP A 877 21.75 17.24 32.00
N GLY A 878 21.52 16.88 30.73
CA GLY A 878 21.84 15.57 30.16
C GLY A 878 20.77 14.50 30.37
N ARG A 879 19.71 14.75 31.18
CA ARG A 879 18.56 13.85 31.26
C ARG A 879 17.88 13.70 29.90
N LEU A 880 17.23 12.56 29.70
CA LEU A 880 16.49 12.28 28.46
C LEU A 880 15.01 12.02 28.76
N LEU A 881 14.15 12.90 28.28
CA LEU A 881 12.72 12.65 28.22
C LEU A 881 12.43 11.87 26.96
N CYS A 882 11.79 10.70 27.09
CA CYS A 882 11.50 9.84 25.97
C CYS A 882 10.08 9.28 26.05
N TYR A 883 9.46 9.19 24.89
CA TYR A 883 8.18 8.54 24.69
C TYR A 883 8.25 7.51 23.57
N ASP A 884 7.71 6.33 23.88
CA ASP A 884 7.55 5.24 22.93
C ASP A 884 6.13 4.71 22.98
N ALA A 885 5.52 4.56 21.83
CA ALA A 885 4.27 3.84 21.68
C ALA A 885 4.46 2.78 20.60
N SER A 886 4.06 1.56 20.90
CA SER A 886 4.14 0.47 19.95
C SER A 886 3.01 -0.51 20.14
N TYR A 887 2.81 -1.32 19.15
CA TYR A 887 1.91 -2.45 19.22
C TYR A 887 2.65 -3.74 18.87
N GLU A 888 2.65 -4.68 19.80
CA GLU A 888 3.17 -6.03 19.60
C GLU A 888 2.32 -7.01 20.41
N GLY A 889 1.24 -7.51 19.80
CA GLY A 889 0.25 -8.36 20.49
C GLY A 889 -0.64 -7.62 21.48
N SER A 890 -0.18 -6.52 22.03
CA SER A 890 -0.95 -5.56 22.85
C SER A 890 -0.40 -4.15 22.66
N TRP A 891 -1.26 -3.15 22.79
CA TRP A 891 -0.83 -1.77 22.79
C TRP A 891 0.06 -1.48 24.01
N GLN A 892 1.19 -0.85 23.78
CA GLN A 892 2.13 -0.43 24.81
C GLN A 892 2.50 1.02 24.58
N SER A 893 2.44 1.84 25.61
CA SER A 893 2.94 3.19 25.62
C SER A 893 3.77 3.45 26.88
N GLN A 894 4.83 4.21 26.75
CA GLN A 894 5.67 4.58 27.86
C GLN A 894 6.30 5.96 27.68
N LEU A 895 6.00 6.86 28.60
CA LEU A 895 6.69 8.12 28.78
C LEU A 895 7.64 8.00 29.97
N SER A 896 8.90 8.36 29.81
CA SER A 896 9.94 8.20 30.84
C SER A 896 10.92 9.36 30.84
N LEU A 897 11.33 9.79 32.02
CA LEU A 897 12.50 10.66 32.19
C LEU A 897 13.70 9.82 32.68
N LEU A 898 14.75 9.73 31.85
CA LEU A 898 15.94 8.94 32.14
C LEU A 898 17.04 9.82 32.77
N PRO A 899 17.80 9.30 33.78
CA PRO A 899 18.99 9.98 34.30
C PRO A 899 20.02 10.22 33.20
N ALA A 900 20.83 11.27 33.34
CA ALA A 900 21.87 11.62 32.37
C ALA A 900 22.88 10.48 32.13
N ALA A 901 23.29 9.78 33.20
CA ALA A 901 24.22 8.63 33.09
C ALA A 901 23.62 7.47 32.28
N VAL A 902 22.33 7.17 32.47
CA VAL A 902 21.64 6.12 31.71
C VAL A 902 21.47 6.54 30.26
N ALA A 903 21.09 7.79 30.01
CA ALA A 903 20.93 8.36 28.67
C ALA A 903 22.25 8.40 27.86
N ALA A 904 23.40 8.57 28.56
CA ALA A 904 24.72 8.56 27.92
C ALA A 904 25.22 7.13 27.60
N ALA A 905 24.90 6.16 28.46
CA ALA A 905 25.39 4.77 28.32
C ALA A 905 24.62 3.96 27.28
N GLN A 906 23.41 4.34 26.92
CA GLN A 906 22.54 3.62 25.99
C GLN A 906 22.01 4.56 24.91
N PRO A 907 22.71 4.68 23.75
CA PRO A 907 22.12 5.39 22.63
C PRO A 907 20.81 4.69 22.23
N ARG A 908 19.71 5.44 22.25
CA ARG A 908 18.43 4.90 21.85
C ARG A 908 18.42 4.64 20.34
N LYS A 909 18.05 3.44 19.97
CA LYS A 909 17.75 3.11 18.57
C LYS A 909 16.38 3.71 18.21
N PRO A 910 16.19 4.19 16.98
CA PRO A 910 14.88 4.57 16.50
C PRO A 910 13.85 3.46 16.75
N LEU A 911 12.58 3.82 16.89
CA LEU A 911 11.49 2.85 17.04
C LEU A 911 11.49 1.91 15.85
N ALA A 912 12.09 0.73 16.03
CA ALA A 912 11.93 -0.33 15.07
C ALA A 912 10.47 -0.82 15.12
N ARG A 913 9.97 -1.33 14.00
CA ARG A 913 8.63 -1.92 13.82
C ARG A 913 8.18 -2.87 14.94
N TRP A 914 9.12 -3.49 15.65
CA TRP A 914 8.88 -4.45 16.71
C TRP A 914 8.79 -3.83 18.12
N GLY A 915 8.74 -2.50 18.20
CA GLY A 915 8.42 -1.77 19.40
C GLY A 915 9.36 -1.98 20.60
N LEU A 916 8.78 -1.83 21.79
CA LEU A 916 9.49 -1.85 23.08
C LEU A 916 10.18 -3.18 23.38
N GLN A 917 9.68 -4.31 22.87
CA GLN A 917 10.25 -5.64 23.19
C GLN A 917 11.67 -5.85 22.66
N ARG A 918 12.02 -5.29 21.49
CA ARG A 918 13.39 -5.38 20.97
C ARG A 918 14.38 -4.41 21.58
N ARG A 919 13.90 -3.40 22.28
CA ARG A 919 14.76 -2.49 23.05
C ARG A 919 15.19 -3.08 24.38
N GLY A 920 14.66 -4.24 24.76
CA GLY A 920 14.80 -4.79 26.11
C GLY A 920 13.89 -4.12 27.12
N GLN A 921 13.97 -4.50 28.38
CA GLN A 921 13.30 -3.77 29.44
C GLN A 921 13.81 -2.32 29.42
N PRO A 922 12.91 -1.31 29.32
CA PRO A 922 13.35 0.08 29.33
C PRO A 922 14.11 0.34 30.65
N PRO A 923 15.21 1.11 30.59
CA PRO A 923 15.97 1.43 31.80
C PRO A 923 15.07 2.11 32.82
N GLN A 924 15.34 1.90 34.08
CA GLN A 924 14.63 2.52 35.17
C GLN A 924 14.78 4.05 35.08
N GLY A 925 13.68 4.74 34.82
CA GLY A 925 13.64 6.20 34.79
C GLY A 925 13.57 6.82 36.18
N LEU A 926 13.81 8.13 36.24
CA LEU A 926 13.51 8.92 37.45
C LEU A 926 12.01 8.85 37.77
N TRP A 927 11.19 8.88 36.72
CA TRP A 927 9.76 8.54 36.76
C TRP A 927 9.33 7.92 35.41
N GLN A 928 8.20 7.21 35.42
CA GLN A 928 7.63 6.53 34.25
C GLN A 928 6.10 6.53 34.30
N LYS A 929 5.46 6.82 33.17
CA LYS A 929 4.03 6.57 32.92
C LYS A 929 3.90 5.44 31.90
N ARG A 930 3.22 4.37 32.25
CA ARG A 930 3.01 3.20 31.36
C ARG A 930 1.54 2.97 31.09
N GLN A 931 1.19 2.74 29.82
CA GLN A 931 -0.13 2.30 29.34
C GLN A 931 -1.34 3.17 29.75
N ALA A 932 -1.10 4.34 30.29
CA ALA A 932 -2.15 5.19 30.79
C ALA A 932 -2.67 6.20 29.77
N GLN A 933 -1.86 6.55 28.80
CA GLN A 933 -2.16 7.62 27.85
C GLN A 933 -1.38 7.41 26.54
N TRP A 934 -1.95 7.90 25.42
CA TRP A 934 -1.41 7.72 24.07
C TRP A 934 -1.11 9.08 23.46
N PHE A 935 0.12 9.52 23.61
CA PHE A 935 0.50 10.88 23.25
C PHE A 935 0.73 11.05 21.74
N ARG A 936 0.31 12.21 21.25
CA ARG A 936 0.38 12.58 19.83
C ARG A 936 1.28 13.79 19.55
N GLY A 937 1.49 14.67 20.52
CA GLY A 937 2.33 15.86 20.40
C GLY A 937 2.91 16.30 21.72
N PHE A 938 4.05 16.97 21.68
CA PHE A 938 4.77 17.41 22.88
C PHE A 938 5.33 18.82 22.71
N VAL A 939 5.33 19.58 23.81
CA VAL A 939 6.10 20.80 24.03
C VAL A 939 6.86 20.65 25.33
N VAL A 940 8.19 20.66 25.31
CA VAL A 940 9.04 20.33 26.45
C VAL A 940 9.78 21.57 26.95
N HIS A 941 9.50 21.96 28.18
CA HIS A 941 10.24 22.95 28.96
C HIS A 941 11.02 22.26 30.10
N ASP A 942 12.04 22.92 30.64
CA ASP A 942 12.89 22.31 31.68
C ASP A 942 12.13 21.95 32.97
N SER A 943 11.01 22.63 33.28
CA SER A 943 10.17 22.41 34.47
C SER A 943 8.89 21.62 34.22
N ALA A 944 8.39 21.59 32.99
CA ALA A 944 7.11 21.00 32.64
C ALA A 944 7.08 20.51 31.19
N LEU A 945 6.17 19.58 30.93
CA LEU A 945 5.86 19.02 29.60
C LEU A 945 4.39 19.27 29.29
N VAL A 946 4.08 19.85 28.14
CA VAL A 946 2.71 19.85 27.58
C VAL A 946 2.60 18.73 26.55
N ALA A 947 1.52 17.98 26.63
CA ALA A 947 1.24 16.89 25.72
C ALA A 947 -0.22 16.86 25.25
N THR A 948 -0.44 16.51 24.00
CA THR A 948 -1.76 16.12 23.46
C THR A 948 -1.83 14.61 23.34
N GLY A 949 -3.00 14.01 23.53
CA GLY A 949 -3.14 12.56 23.43
C GLY A 949 -4.56 12.05 23.53
N ASP A 950 -4.67 10.73 23.61
CA ASP A 950 -5.89 9.96 23.75
C ASP A 950 -5.82 9.12 25.03
N GLU A 951 -6.93 8.96 25.75
CA GLU A 951 -6.98 8.10 26.95
C GLU A 951 -6.93 6.62 26.59
N GLU A 952 -7.42 6.28 25.38
CA GLU A 952 -7.38 4.92 24.84
C GLU A 952 -6.76 4.91 23.42
N PRO A 953 -6.15 3.80 23.01
CA PRO A 953 -5.64 3.69 21.66
C PRO A 953 -6.79 3.73 20.63
N ASP A 954 -6.47 4.06 19.38
CA ASP A 954 -7.39 4.11 18.23
C ASP A 954 -8.53 5.13 18.36
N ALA A 955 -8.27 6.27 18.99
CA ALA A 955 -9.24 7.35 19.17
C ALA A 955 -10.52 6.97 19.93
N GLN A 956 -10.47 5.90 20.70
CA GLN A 956 -11.51 5.61 21.68
C GLN A 956 -11.23 6.36 22.99
N GLY A 957 -12.26 6.75 23.68
CA GLY A 957 -12.13 7.52 24.90
C GLY A 957 -11.99 9.02 24.64
N LYS A 958 -11.52 9.74 25.66
CA LYS A 958 -11.35 11.18 25.60
C LYS A 958 -10.05 11.57 24.96
N HIS A 959 -10.07 12.73 24.29
CA HIS A 959 -8.90 13.41 23.76
C HIS A 959 -8.51 14.53 24.73
N PHE A 960 -7.22 14.75 24.92
CA PHE A 960 -6.77 15.67 25.93
C PHE A 960 -5.58 16.54 25.52
N LEU A 961 -5.46 17.65 26.24
CA LEU A 961 -4.28 18.48 26.38
C LEU A 961 -3.93 18.52 27.87
N GLU A 962 -2.72 18.09 28.25
CA GLU A 962 -2.29 18.10 29.64
C GLU A 962 -0.88 18.68 29.82
N ALA A 963 -0.60 19.19 31.02
CA ALA A 963 0.78 19.46 31.43
C ALA A 963 1.20 18.54 32.56
N LEU A 964 2.45 18.09 32.47
CA LEU A 964 3.10 17.23 33.47
C LEU A 964 4.31 17.93 34.08
N ALA A 965 4.49 17.78 35.39
CA ALA A 965 5.72 18.25 36.05
C ALA A 965 6.94 17.43 35.61
N MET A 966 8.02 18.09 35.23
CA MET A 966 9.24 17.40 34.84
C MET A 966 9.91 16.71 36.04
N ALA A 967 9.65 17.14 37.27
CA ALA A 967 10.26 16.59 38.46
C ALA A 967 9.83 15.15 38.75
N ASP A 968 8.55 14.84 38.61
CA ASP A 968 7.96 13.55 39.04
C ASP A 968 6.92 12.98 38.06
N GLY A 969 6.64 13.67 36.97
CA GLY A 969 5.62 13.26 36.01
C GLY A 969 4.18 13.44 36.46
N SER A 970 3.93 14.15 37.58
CA SER A 970 2.57 14.45 38.07
C SER A 970 1.85 15.42 37.13
N THR A 971 0.52 15.27 37.02
CA THR A 971 -0.29 16.16 36.17
C THR A 971 -0.44 17.52 36.87
N LEU A 972 -0.02 18.59 36.21
CA LEU A 972 -0.18 19.97 36.66
C LEU A 972 -1.58 20.49 36.33
N TRP A 973 -2.05 20.23 35.11
CA TRP A 973 -3.40 20.55 34.66
C TRP A 973 -3.82 19.64 33.51
N TYR A 974 -5.10 19.50 33.27
CA TYR A 974 -5.71 18.65 32.24
C TYR A 974 -6.92 19.36 31.64
N GLN A 975 -7.06 19.28 30.34
CA GLN A 975 -8.20 19.79 29.57
C GLN A 975 -8.65 18.76 28.55
N GLU A 976 -9.95 18.50 28.50
CA GLU A 976 -10.55 17.67 27.45
C GLU A 976 -10.61 18.46 26.14
N LEU A 977 -10.21 17.83 25.03
CA LEU A 977 -10.29 18.39 23.68
C LEU A 977 -11.57 17.91 22.97
N PRO A 978 -12.19 18.76 22.11
CA PRO A 978 -13.40 18.40 21.37
C PRO A 978 -13.15 17.41 20.21
N GLY A 979 -11.91 17.01 20.01
CA GLY A 979 -11.50 16.08 18.98
C GLY A 979 -10.06 15.66 19.14
N ARG A 980 -9.67 14.69 18.36
CA ARG A 980 -8.32 14.11 18.35
C ARG A 980 -7.31 15.10 17.78
N ALA A 981 -6.21 15.33 18.48
CA ALA A 981 -5.12 16.15 17.97
C ALA A 981 -4.42 15.46 16.80
N VAL A 982 -3.98 16.21 15.79
CA VAL A 982 -3.12 15.68 14.74
C VAL A 982 -1.75 15.30 15.32
N ARG A 983 -1.00 14.45 14.64
CA ARG A 983 0.36 14.08 15.07
C ARG A 983 1.28 15.29 15.12
N GLY A 984 1.95 15.51 16.25
CA GLY A 984 2.73 16.72 16.53
C GLY A 984 1.88 17.98 16.69
N GLY A 985 0.56 17.84 16.81
CA GLY A 985 -0.44 18.91 16.72
C GLY A 985 -0.49 19.87 17.89
N VAL A 986 0.65 20.20 18.50
CA VAL A 986 0.77 21.22 19.56
C VAL A 986 1.98 22.11 19.32
N ALA A 987 1.82 23.42 19.54
CA ALA A 987 2.87 24.42 19.48
C ALA A 987 2.70 25.45 20.60
N ILE A 988 3.74 26.19 20.91
CA ILE A 988 3.72 27.31 21.86
C ILE A 988 4.44 28.52 21.25
N ASN A 989 4.00 29.73 21.53
CA ASN A 989 4.70 30.94 21.15
C ASN A 989 5.46 31.58 22.33
N GLY A 990 6.24 32.59 22.06
CA GLY A 990 7.02 33.31 23.09
C GLY A 990 6.21 33.99 24.21
N THR A 991 4.90 34.16 24.04
CA THR A 991 4.00 34.69 25.09
C THR A 991 3.36 33.60 25.94
N GLY A 992 3.65 32.31 25.70
CA GLY A 992 3.08 31.20 26.42
C GLY A 992 1.68 30.74 25.95
N GLN A 993 1.22 31.23 24.78
CA GLN A 993 0.01 30.72 24.17
C GLN A 993 0.29 29.35 23.53
N ILE A 994 -0.60 28.38 23.81
CA ILE A 994 -0.54 27.01 23.27
C ILE A 994 -1.56 26.89 22.14
N PHE A 995 -1.13 26.32 21.01
CA PHE A 995 -1.98 26.11 19.84
C PHE A 995 -2.09 24.62 19.56
N VAL A 996 -3.32 24.14 19.27
CA VAL A 996 -3.59 22.73 18.99
C VAL A 996 -4.40 22.62 17.71
N THR A 997 -3.93 21.81 16.76
CA THR A 997 -4.72 21.40 15.58
C THR A 997 -5.34 20.03 15.79
N LEU A 998 -6.60 19.88 15.40
CA LEU A 998 -7.39 18.66 15.54
C LEU A 998 -7.67 18.02 14.18
N GLU A 999 -7.85 16.70 14.16
CA GLU A 999 -8.18 15.93 12.96
C GLU A 999 -9.53 16.32 12.34
N ASN A 1000 -10.43 16.89 13.14
CA ASN A 1000 -11.72 17.42 12.67
C ASN A 1000 -11.62 18.80 11.98
N GLY A 1001 -10.39 19.34 11.82
CA GLY A 1001 -10.14 20.59 11.11
C GLY A 1001 -10.14 21.82 11.98
N GLN A 1002 -10.18 21.70 13.31
CA GLN A 1002 -10.15 22.84 14.22
C GLN A 1002 -8.73 23.22 14.63
N LEU A 1003 -8.47 24.51 14.73
CA LEU A 1003 -7.31 25.11 15.38
C LEU A 1003 -7.77 25.82 16.66
N LEU A 1004 -7.23 25.40 17.79
CA LEU A 1004 -7.55 25.91 19.13
C LEU A 1004 -6.37 26.71 19.69
N ALA A 1005 -6.65 27.74 20.47
CA ALA A 1005 -5.63 28.47 21.24
C ALA A 1005 -5.98 28.53 22.74
N PHE A 1006 -4.96 28.33 23.57
CA PHE A 1006 -5.05 28.36 25.03
C PHE A 1006 -4.02 29.34 25.59
N ALA A 1007 -4.37 30.12 26.58
CA ALA A 1007 -3.45 31.02 27.26
C ALA A 1007 -3.78 31.14 28.75
N GLN A 1008 -2.80 31.61 29.53
CA GLN A 1008 -3.01 31.98 30.92
C GLN A 1008 -4.14 33.02 31.02
N LYS A 1009 -5.04 32.81 31.97
CA LYS A 1009 -6.14 33.74 32.25
C LYS A 1009 -5.63 35.08 32.69
#